data_6a43f335d728e91f72398df8b5808fce
#
_entry.id   6a43f335d728e91f72398df8b5808fce
#
_cell.length_a   1.000
_cell.length_b   1.000
_cell.length_c   1.000
_cell.angle_alpha   90.00
_cell.angle_beta   90.00
_cell.angle_gamma   90.00
#
_symmetry.space_group_name_H-M   'P 1'
#
loop_
_entity.id
_entity.type
_entity.pdbx_description
1 polymer ?
#
loop_
_entity_poly.entity_id
_entity_poly.type
_entity_poly.pdbx_seq_one_letter_code
_entity_poly.pdbx_strand_id
1 'polypeptide(L)'
;MNTIALQLVVAAIAVLYFIVTLIVVRRKPGLLWVCAALVALGGILLYWQAYAGVKAFIPHLVMSVLTGLDLFLFRAYTIGMVNNFFFGEGNVGNLIILYGLMLCAVWTTSLAAIHVFARKLESRIWLWFNTLGKSKAPVHLIIGVNPRSISLARSLRGKGRIVVLDDAAHIPNSQRGKMDFFGVIRGIRVESPLVGRLRQEAPWATVIKGTLSLRRLDRWLALESTCVYLLSEDLSNNIAVAIRLDKRGKAQIWFAASGNILTEQLPIAHPRLHLVDPSALSAASLKREEDLYPVRYVKVATDQEGKRLGYVESRFESMVIGFGGCGQGVTEFLYEWGAFVGKDKKQVPLRIDAVDSNMDALVPSFKENHQGLTDGRIVFHAINSESAEFRKLLDERLPALNWVGISLGDDEATMKTALQIAKRFFVMSKNPTQVEGAAIDEQANGANGFVIAVRLESTQAYADTIKFSKENYGVEIIPFGEREKIWTYDNITGGDTAKYARVFYDGYTASAGTVFVSWEDRAKAILASDKTPLWKVQELWRKTSQDYSDYFHRKVKSQLSDLFGPKYEGVWNDIPVTYEDKHYSGSDPETEKVLEYLAIGEHLRWEASHRAAGYRPGKAKAEDRKIHTDLVPYESLSEVSKHYDWIVVRTSLKIK
;
A
#
# COMPACT_ATOMS: atom_id res chain seq x y z
N MET A 1 17.94 -23.52 -50.55
CA MET A 1 18.47 -23.27 -49.17
C MET A 1 19.33 -24.46 -48.82
N ASN A 2 20.57 -24.28 -48.36
CA ASN A 2 21.46 -25.38 -47.98
C ASN A 2 20.80 -26.16 -46.82
N THR A 3 20.90 -27.49 -46.82
CA THR A 3 20.27 -28.36 -45.81
C THR A 3 20.64 -27.97 -44.37
N ILE A 4 21.86 -27.55 -44.16
CA ILE A 4 22.37 -27.04 -42.88
C ILE A 4 21.63 -25.74 -42.46
N ALA A 5 21.42 -24.82 -43.42
CA ALA A 5 20.69 -23.58 -43.13
C ALA A 5 19.22 -23.86 -42.76
N LEU A 6 18.56 -24.83 -43.41
CA LEU A 6 17.20 -25.23 -43.04
C LEU A 6 17.16 -25.87 -41.65
N GLN A 7 18.08 -26.72 -41.29
CA GLN A 7 18.19 -27.30 -39.93
C GLN A 7 18.33 -26.23 -38.87
N LEU A 8 19.17 -25.24 -39.07
CA LEU A 8 19.39 -24.15 -38.15
C LEU A 8 18.10 -23.28 -37.98
N VAL A 9 17.40 -23.00 -39.09
CA VAL A 9 16.12 -22.25 -39.05
C VAL A 9 15.06 -23.02 -38.28
N VAL A 10 14.87 -24.30 -38.58
CA VAL A 10 13.87 -25.14 -37.90
C VAL A 10 14.22 -25.28 -36.40
N ALA A 11 15.48 -25.45 -36.05
CA ALA A 11 15.92 -25.49 -34.67
C ALA A 11 15.67 -24.17 -33.94
N ALA A 12 15.97 -23.02 -34.57
CA ALA A 12 15.71 -21.71 -34.02
C ALA A 12 14.19 -21.46 -33.77
N ILE A 13 13.35 -21.86 -34.73
CA ILE A 13 11.89 -21.78 -34.60
C ILE A 13 11.39 -22.66 -33.44
N ALA A 14 11.92 -23.89 -33.31
CA ALA A 14 11.53 -24.78 -32.22
C ALA A 14 11.96 -24.22 -30.86
N VAL A 15 13.17 -23.67 -30.74
CA VAL A 15 13.62 -23.01 -29.49
C VAL A 15 12.76 -21.81 -29.14
N LEU A 16 12.46 -20.95 -30.14
CA LEU A 16 11.53 -19.80 -29.94
C LEU A 16 10.18 -20.27 -29.50
N TYR A 17 9.63 -21.30 -30.13
CA TYR A 17 8.35 -21.91 -29.74
C TYR A 17 8.39 -22.43 -28.30
N PHE A 18 9.48 -23.08 -27.87
CA PHE A 18 9.65 -23.55 -26.49
C PHE A 18 9.63 -22.41 -25.51
N ILE A 19 10.34 -21.32 -25.81
CA ILE A 19 10.37 -20.13 -24.94
C ILE A 19 8.99 -19.48 -24.86
N VAL A 20 8.32 -19.30 -26.01
CA VAL A 20 6.97 -18.69 -26.08
C VAL A 20 5.95 -19.52 -25.32
N THR A 21 5.95 -20.83 -25.50
CA THR A 21 5.01 -21.72 -24.79
C THR A 21 5.25 -21.74 -23.30
N LEU A 22 6.50 -21.69 -22.83
CA LEU A 22 6.82 -21.52 -21.41
C LEU A 22 6.24 -20.22 -20.84
N ILE A 23 6.38 -19.10 -21.56
CA ILE A 23 5.82 -17.81 -21.14
C ILE A 23 4.29 -17.86 -21.12
N VAL A 24 3.69 -18.47 -22.15
CA VAL A 24 2.23 -18.63 -22.26
C VAL A 24 1.66 -19.47 -21.13
N VAL A 25 2.26 -20.63 -20.84
CA VAL A 25 1.81 -21.49 -19.70
C VAL A 25 1.90 -20.74 -18.37
N ARG A 26 2.87 -19.87 -18.23
CA ARG A 26 3.03 -19.06 -17.00
C ARG A 26 1.96 -17.97 -16.85
N ARG A 27 1.65 -17.25 -17.93
CA ARG A 27 0.77 -16.07 -17.88
C ARG A 27 -0.70 -16.38 -18.13
N LYS A 28 -0.98 -17.18 -19.13
CA LYS A 28 -2.33 -17.52 -19.58
C LYS A 28 -2.36 -18.99 -20.06
N PRO A 29 -2.40 -19.96 -19.13
CA PRO A 29 -2.29 -21.39 -19.48
C PRO A 29 -3.35 -21.87 -20.49
N GLY A 30 -4.53 -21.21 -20.53
CA GLY A 30 -5.54 -21.50 -21.53
C GLY A 30 -5.10 -21.27 -22.97
N LEU A 31 -4.10 -20.40 -23.22
CA LEU A 31 -3.55 -20.18 -24.57
C LEU A 31 -2.65 -21.34 -25.06
N LEU A 32 -2.31 -22.29 -24.17
CA LEU A 32 -1.57 -23.49 -24.60
C LEU A 32 -2.33 -24.27 -25.69
N TRP A 33 -3.67 -24.25 -25.65
CA TRP A 33 -4.49 -24.83 -26.69
C TRP A 33 -4.32 -24.16 -28.04
N VAL A 34 -4.07 -22.85 -28.08
CA VAL A 34 -3.77 -22.13 -29.32
C VAL A 34 -2.42 -22.58 -29.87
N CYS A 35 -1.43 -22.73 -29.00
CA CYS A 35 -0.11 -23.25 -29.41
C CYS A 35 -0.23 -24.68 -29.94
N ALA A 36 -1.00 -25.54 -29.27
CA ALA A 36 -1.27 -26.89 -29.74
C ALA A 36 -1.99 -26.89 -31.12
N ALA A 37 -2.99 -26.03 -31.29
CA ALA A 37 -3.72 -25.91 -32.56
C ALA A 37 -2.80 -25.47 -33.71
N LEU A 38 -1.86 -24.55 -33.47
CA LEU A 38 -0.90 -24.14 -34.50
C LEU A 38 0.05 -25.27 -34.92
N VAL A 39 0.51 -26.08 -33.98
CA VAL A 39 1.35 -27.26 -34.27
C VAL A 39 0.53 -28.32 -35.01
N ALA A 40 -0.73 -28.57 -34.58
CA ALA A 40 -1.64 -29.48 -35.24
C ALA A 40 -1.90 -29.06 -36.70
N LEU A 41 -2.20 -27.77 -36.91
CA LEU A 41 -2.42 -27.21 -38.24
C LEU A 41 -1.15 -27.37 -39.13
N GLY A 42 0.02 -27.08 -38.59
CA GLY A 42 1.29 -27.29 -39.29
C GLY A 42 1.48 -28.76 -39.70
N GLY A 43 1.19 -29.70 -38.79
CA GLY A 43 1.24 -31.14 -39.07
C GLY A 43 0.22 -31.57 -40.15
N ILE A 44 -1.01 -31.10 -40.03
CA ILE A 44 -2.08 -31.38 -41.01
C ILE A 44 -1.69 -30.85 -42.39
N LEU A 45 -1.17 -29.63 -42.49
CA LEU A 45 -0.74 -29.06 -43.79
C LEU A 45 0.43 -29.82 -44.40
N LEU A 46 1.40 -30.27 -43.59
CA LEU A 46 2.51 -31.06 -44.06
C LEU A 46 2.05 -32.42 -44.62
N TYR A 47 1.20 -33.10 -43.88
CA TYR A 47 0.63 -34.37 -44.34
C TYR A 47 -0.41 -34.22 -45.49
N TRP A 48 -1.10 -33.08 -45.56
CA TRP A 48 -1.94 -32.75 -46.74
C TRP A 48 -1.09 -32.76 -48.01
N GLN A 49 0.06 -32.16 -47.97
CA GLN A 49 0.99 -32.20 -49.12
C GLN A 49 1.54 -33.60 -49.36
N ALA A 50 1.86 -34.34 -48.28
CA ALA A 50 2.38 -35.72 -48.40
C ALA A 50 1.34 -36.69 -49.01
N TYR A 51 0.05 -36.50 -48.75
CA TYR A 51 -1.05 -37.30 -49.31
C TYR A 51 -1.63 -36.75 -50.63
N ALA A 52 -0.96 -35.83 -51.30
CA ALA A 52 -1.45 -35.21 -52.54
C ALA A 52 -1.79 -36.22 -53.67
N GLY A 53 -1.28 -37.45 -53.62
CA GLY A 53 -1.65 -38.55 -54.52
C GLY A 53 -3.06 -39.16 -54.28
N VAL A 54 -3.70 -38.85 -53.17
CA VAL A 54 -5.09 -39.34 -52.85
C VAL A 54 -6.09 -38.44 -53.51
N LYS A 55 -6.73 -38.94 -54.58
CA LYS A 55 -7.66 -38.14 -55.41
C LYS A 55 -8.99 -37.81 -54.73
N ALA A 56 -9.44 -38.63 -53.76
CA ALA A 56 -10.72 -38.43 -53.07
C ALA A 56 -10.52 -37.45 -51.90
N PHE A 57 -11.35 -36.39 -51.87
CA PHE A 57 -11.21 -35.30 -50.90
C PHE A 57 -11.37 -35.76 -49.44
N ILE A 58 -12.40 -36.54 -49.13
CA ILE A 58 -12.70 -36.97 -47.76
C ILE A 58 -11.60 -37.88 -47.20
N PRO A 59 -11.15 -38.96 -47.88
CA PRO A 59 -10.01 -39.75 -47.41
C PRO A 59 -8.74 -38.92 -47.27
N HIS A 60 -8.45 -38.01 -48.17
CA HIS A 60 -7.29 -37.12 -48.11
C HIS A 60 -7.33 -36.27 -46.86
N LEU A 61 -8.48 -35.63 -46.58
CA LEU A 61 -8.68 -34.81 -45.39
C LEU A 61 -8.50 -35.63 -44.09
N VAL A 62 -9.20 -36.77 -44.01
CA VAL A 62 -9.18 -37.62 -42.83
C VAL A 62 -7.77 -38.14 -42.53
N MET A 63 -7.07 -38.63 -43.55
CA MET A 63 -5.69 -39.10 -43.41
C MET A 63 -4.74 -37.98 -42.94
N SER A 64 -4.86 -36.81 -43.54
CA SER A 64 -4.01 -35.65 -43.16
C SER A 64 -4.28 -35.18 -41.75
N VAL A 65 -5.54 -35.14 -41.34
CA VAL A 65 -5.93 -34.71 -39.97
C VAL A 65 -5.46 -35.76 -38.93
N LEU A 66 -5.73 -37.02 -39.16
CA LEU A 66 -5.36 -38.09 -38.20
C LEU A 66 -3.84 -38.16 -38.04
N THR A 67 -3.08 -38.20 -39.14
CA THR A 67 -1.61 -38.27 -39.08
C THR A 67 -0.97 -37.00 -38.56
N GLY A 68 -1.55 -35.83 -38.84
CA GLY A 68 -1.12 -34.56 -38.27
C GLY A 68 -1.31 -34.49 -36.74
N LEU A 69 -2.40 -35.06 -36.22
CA LEU A 69 -2.69 -35.16 -34.81
C LEU A 69 -1.86 -36.26 -34.11
N ASP A 70 -1.45 -37.31 -34.81
CA ASP A 70 -0.60 -38.37 -34.25
C ASP A 70 0.80 -37.87 -33.82
N LEU A 71 1.21 -36.69 -34.31
CA LEU A 71 2.47 -36.05 -33.84
C LEU A 71 2.43 -35.79 -32.30
N PHE A 72 1.27 -35.54 -31.73
CA PHE A 72 1.10 -35.38 -30.30
C PHE A 72 1.20 -36.69 -29.51
N LEU A 73 1.06 -37.84 -30.21
CA LEU A 73 1.24 -39.18 -29.66
C LEU A 73 2.64 -39.75 -29.93
N PHE A 74 3.60 -38.90 -30.34
CA PHE A 74 4.96 -39.27 -30.68
C PHE A 74 5.06 -40.20 -31.92
N ARG A 75 4.09 -40.10 -32.82
CA ARG A 75 4.05 -40.92 -34.03
C ARG A 75 4.21 -40.02 -35.25
N ALA A 76 5.17 -40.34 -36.03
CA ALA A 76 5.38 -39.72 -37.33
C ALA A 76 5.28 -40.81 -38.43
N TYR A 77 4.29 -40.66 -39.33
CA TYR A 77 4.13 -41.57 -40.43
C TYR A 77 5.03 -41.14 -41.58
N THR A 78 6.00 -41.99 -41.90
CA THR A 78 6.95 -41.75 -43.00
C THR A 78 7.04 -42.93 -43.96
N ILE A 79 6.16 -43.96 -43.79
CA ILE A 79 6.18 -45.21 -44.54
C ILE A 79 4.93 -45.27 -45.45
N GLY A 80 5.02 -46.08 -46.50
CA GLY A 80 3.93 -46.27 -47.46
C GLY A 80 3.77 -45.13 -48.47
N MET A 81 2.54 -44.61 -48.63
CA MET A 81 2.22 -43.60 -49.67
C MET A 81 3.01 -42.27 -49.48
N VAL A 82 3.45 -41.97 -48.29
CA VAL A 82 4.17 -40.72 -47.97
C VAL A 82 5.70 -40.88 -47.98
N ASN A 83 6.22 -42.09 -48.21
CA ASN A 83 7.65 -42.35 -48.18
C ASN A 83 8.47 -41.45 -49.08
N ASN A 84 8.02 -41.30 -50.33
CA ASN A 84 8.71 -40.46 -51.31
C ASN A 84 8.69 -38.97 -50.97
N PHE A 85 7.65 -38.50 -50.25
CA PHE A 85 7.55 -37.10 -49.80
C PHE A 85 8.60 -36.77 -48.74
N PHE A 86 8.96 -37.73 -47.88
CA PHE A 86 9.92 -37.53 -46.82
C PHE A 86 11.32 -38.01 -47.17
N PHE A 87 11.49 -39.12 -47.89
CA PHE A 87 12.79 -39.74 -48.19
C PHE A 87 13.19 -39.71 -49.67
N GLY A 88 12.38 -39.11 -50.57
CA GLY A 88 12.76 -38.92 -51.96
C GLY A 88 14.00 -38.03 -52.14
N GLU A 89 14.68 -38.18 -53.26
CA GLU A 89 15.84 -37.35 -53.57
C GLU A 89 15.47 -35.85 -53.53
N GLY A 90 16.21 -35.08 -52.77
CA GLY A 90 15.93 -33.64 -52.57
C GLY A 90 14.91 -33.29 -51.50
N ASN A 91 14.20 -34.23 -50.88
CA ASN A 91 13.09 -34.00 -49.97
C ASN A 91 13.48 -34.00 -48.48
N VAL A 92 14.78 -34.07 -48.19
CA VAL A 92 15.27 -34.03 -46.79
C VAL A 92 14.74 -32.86 -45.99
N GLY A 93 14.37 -31.75 -46.66
CA GLY A 93 13.74 -30.59 -46.03
C GLY A 93 12.42 -30.90 -45.35
N ASN A 94 11.58 -31.71 -45.97
CA ASN A 94 10.27 -32.13 -45.45
C ASN A 94 10.45 -32.95 -44.17
N LEU A 95 11.43 -33.81 -44.11
CA LEU A 95 11.80 -34.62 -42.96
C LEU A 95 12.25 -33.74 -41.77
N ILE A 96 13.06 -32.72 -42.04
CA ILE A 96 13.53 -31.77 -41.03
C ILE A 96 12.35 -31.02 -40.43
N ILE A 97 11.41 -30.54 -41.27
CA ILE A 97 10.17 -29.85 -40.81
C ILE A 97 9.31 -30.79 -39.97
N LEU A 98 9.13 -32.05 -40.42
CA LEU A 98 8.35 -33.06 -39.70
C LEU A 98 8.90 -33.26 -38.26
N TYR A 99 10.20 -33.47 -38.11
CA TYR A 99 10.81 -33.64 -36.78
C TYR A 99 10.75 -32.37 -35.94
N GLY A 100 10.86 -31.20 -36.56
CA GLY A 100 10.65 -29.90 -35.86
C GLY A 100 9.24 -29.78 -35.30
N LEU A 101 8.21 -30.09 -36.09
CA LEU A 101 6.84 -30.10 -35.65
C LEU A 101 6.56 -31.15 -34.56
N MET A 102 7.14 -32.35 -34.71
CA MET A 102 7.05 -33.41 -33.73
C MET A 102 7.66 -32.99 -32.38
N LEU A 103 8.83 -32.34 -32.37
CA LEU A 103 9.43 -31.79 -31.14
C LEU A 103 8.53 -30.75 -30.47
N CYS A 104 7.92 -29.86 -31.26
CA CYS A 104 6.99 -28.88 -30.76
C CYS A 104 5.71 -29.53 -30.18
N ALA A 105 5.18 -30.56 -30.84
CA ALA A 105 4.03 -31.32 -30.38
C ALA A 105 4.32 -32.06 -29.05
N VAL A 106 5.44 -32.76 -28.98
CA VAL A 106 5.93 -33.46 -27.79
C VAL A 106 6.10 -32.49 -26.61
N TRP A 107 6.74 -31.35 -26.88
CA TRP A 107 6.92 -30.32 -25.86
C TRP A 107 5.58 -29.80 -25.35
N THR A 108 4.63 -29.49 -26.25
CA THR A 108 3.32 -28.98 -25.87
C THR A 108 2.53 -30.00 -25.03
N THR A 109 2.55 -31.27 -25.46
CA THR A 109 1.90 -32.39 -24.71
C THR A 109 2.54 -32.55 -23.33
N SER A 110 3.86 -32.50 -23.26
CA SER A 110 4.61 -32.59 -21.98
C SER A 110 4.26 -31.45 -21.05
N LEU A 111 4.23 -30.19 -21.54
CA LEU A 111 3.80 -29.05 -20.76
C LEU A 111 2.35 -29.16 -20.30
N ALA A 112 1.45 -29.60 -21.15
CA ALA A 112 0.05 -29.82 -20.79
C ALA A 112 -0.05 -30.90 -19.69
N ALA A 113 0.64 -32.01 -19.85
CA ALA A 113 0.66 -33.08 -18.85
C ALA A 113 1.24 -32.60 -17.50
N ILE A 114 2.36 -31.86 -17.51
CA ILE A 114 2.94 -31.27 -16.31
C ILE A 114 1.96 -30.29 -15.66
N HIS A 115 1.30 -29.44 -16.45
CA HIS A 115 0.34 -28.48 -15.95
C HIS A 115 -0.88 -29.14 -15.30
N VAL A 116 -1.38 -30.23 -15.88
CA VAL A 116 -2.59 -30.93 -15.40
C VAL A 116 -2.28 -31.88 -14.25
N PHE A 117 -1.25 -32.74 -14.41
CA PHE A 117 -1.03 -33.86 -13.51
C PHE A 117 0.09 -33.62 -12.48
N ALA A 118 1.05 -32.75 -12.77
CA ALA A 118 2.24 -32.56 -11.95
C ALA A 118 2.40 -31.11 -11.44
N ARG A 119 1.36 -30.49 -10.95
CA ARG A 119 1.35 -29.09 -10.44
C ARG A 119 2.47 -28.80 -9.43
N LYS A 120 2.83 -29.81 -8.58
CA LYS A 120 3.97 -29.68 -7.67
C LYS A 120 5.31 -29.63 -8.40
N LEU A 121 5.42 -30.36 -9.51
CA LEU A 121 6.61 -30.35 -10.35
C LEU A 121 6.71 -29.04 -11.13
N GLU A 122 5.61 -28.55 -11.67
CA GLU A 122 5.52 -27.23 -12.32
C GLU A 122 6.04 -26.12 -11.38
N SER A 123 5.51 -26.08 -10.14
CA SER A 123 5.95 -25.11 -9.14
C SER A 123 7.45 -25.20 -8.82
N ARG A 124 8.02 -26.43 -8.80
CA ARG A 124 9.44 -26.64 -8.56
C ARG A 124 10.31 -26.19 -9.73
N ILE A 125 9.87 -26.47 -10.96
CA ILE A 125 10.54 -26.03 -12.18
C ILE A 125 10.58 -24.52 -12.23
N TRP A 126 9.44 -23.85 -12.02
CA TRP A 126 9.36 -22.39 -11.99
C TRP A 126 10.19 -21.76 -10.88
N LEU A 127 10.20 -22.37 -9.69
CA LEU A 127 11.04 -21.93 -8.60
C LEU A 127 12.53 -22.01 -9.01
N TRP A 128 12.93 -23.11 -9.65
CA TRP A 128 14.30 -23.28 -10.14
C TRP A 128 14.67 -22.21 -11.18
N PHE A 129 13.85 -22.01 -12.21
CA PHE A 129 14.09 -20.99 -13.23
C PHE A 129 14.14 -19.57 -12.66
N ASN A 130 13.23 -19.18 -11.78
CA ASN A 130 13.18 -17.83 -11.21
C ASN A 130 14.29 -17.57 -10.19
N THR A 131 14.93 -18.62 -9.69
CA THR A 131 16.05 -18.51 -8.74
C THR A 131 17.41 -18.71 -9.39
N LEU A 132 17.47 -19.04 -10.68
CA LEU A 132 18.71 -19.17 -11.45
C LEU A 132 19.50 -17.84 -11.40
N GLY A 133 20.77 -17.91 -11.03
CA GLY A 133 21.64 -16.72 -10.93
C GLY A 133 21.38 -15.80 -9.73
N LYS A 134 20.33 -16.05 -8.92
CA LYS A 134 19.92 -15.20 -7.79
C LYS A 134 20.14 -15.88 -6.42
N SER A 135 21.13 -16.77 -6.28
CA SER A 135 21.32 -17.54 -5.05
C SER A 135 21.58 -16.68 -3.80
N LYS A 136 22.23 -15.52 -3.95
CA LYS A 136 22.52 -14.56 -2.87
C LYS A 136 21.45 -13.49 -2.67
N ALA A 137 20.46 -13.38 -3.56
CA ALA A 137 19.43 -12.36 -3.44
C ALA A 137 18.46 -12.67 -2.27
N PRO A 138 17.94 -11.63 -1.57
CA PRO A 138 16.98 -11.83 -0.51
C PRO A 138 15.76 -12.60 -0.99
N VAL A 139 15.14 -13.36 -0.08
CA VAL A 139 13.93 -14.12 -0.34
C VAL A 139 12.75 -13.39 0.27
N HIS A 140 11.76 -13.05 -0.53
CA HIS A 140 10.48 -12.53 -0.08
C HIS A 140 9.44 -13.65 -0.17
N LEU A 141 9.01 -14.16 0.99
CA LEU A 141 8.07 -15.26 1.11
C LEU A 141 6.70 -14.71 1.52
N ILE A 142 5.75 -14.73 0.61
CA ILE A 142 4.38 -14.29 0.87
C ILE A 142 3.52 -15.54 1.12
N ILE A 143 2.83 -15.60 2.26
CA ILE A 143 1.99 -16.73 2.64
C ILE A 143 0.52 -16.36 2.43
N GLY A 144 -0.14 -17.12 1.56
CA GLY A 144 -1.52 -16.89 1.11
C GLY A 144 -1.62 -15.99 -0.11
N VAL A 145 -2.54 -16.34 -1.03
CA VAL A 145 -2.88 -15.54 -2.21
C VAL A 145 -4.18 -14.79 -1.96
N ASN A 146 -4.08 -13.50 -1.79
CA ASN A 146 -5.20 -12.58 -1.60
C ASN A 146 -4.89 -11.23 -2.30
N PRO A 147 -5.82 -10.31 -2.39
CA PRO A 147 -5.59 -9.02 -3.05
C PRO A 147 -4.42 -8.19 -2.48
N ARG A 148 -4.18 -8.26 -1.15
CA ARG A 148 -3.05 -7.59 -0.48
C ARG A 148 -1.71 -8.20 -0.91
N SER A 149 -1.66 -9.54 -0.98
CA SER A 149 -0.49 -10.29 -1.46
C SER A 149 -0.13 -9.96 -2.90
N ILE A 150 -1.14 -9.74 -3.76
CA ILE A 150 -0.94 -9.36 -5.17
C ILE A 150 -0.30 -7.97 -5.25
N SER A 151 -0.83 -7.00 -4.50
CA SER A 151 -0.30 -5.64 -4.46
C SER A 151 1.15 -5.62 -3.96
N LEU A 152 1.45 -6.35 -2.88
CA LEU A 152 2.81 -6.51 -2.37
C LEU A 152 3.74 -7.17 -3.40
N ALA A 153 3.33 -8.29 -4.00
CA ALA A 153 4.15 -9.00 -5.00
C ALA A 153 4.48 -8.11 -6.21
N ARG A 154 3.56 -7.21 -6.60
CA ARG A 154 3.77 -6.22 -7.64
C ARG A 154 4.85 -5.21 -7.26
N SER A 155 4.81 -4.68 -6.04
CA SER A 155 5.77 -3.69 -5.52
C SER A 155 7.18 -4.26 -5.27
N LEU A 156 7.30 -5.58 -5.11
CA LEU A 156 8.57 -6.27 -4.88
C LEU A 156 9.38 -6.50 -6.17
N ARG A 157 8.94 -5.99 -7.33
CA ARG A 157 9.66 -6.15 -8.60
C ARG A 157 11.13 -5.69 -8.46
N GLY A 158 12.07 -6.58 -8.77
CA GLY A 158 13.50 -6.28 -8.70
C GLY A 158 14.14 -6.33 -7.32
N LYS A 159 13.37 -6.46 -6.24
CA LYS A 159 13.90 -6.44 -4.86
C LYS A 159 14.43 -7.80 -4.36
N GLY A 160 14.28 -8.87 -5.12
CA GLY A 160 14.80 -10.18 -4.73
C GLY A 160 14.07 -11.35 -5.38
N ARG A 161 14.09 -12.51 -4.70
CA ARG A 161 13.38 -13.73 -5.10
C ARG A 161 12.00 -13.74 -4.44
N ILE A 162 10.95 -13.60 -5.22
CA ILE A 162 9.59 -13.51 -4.69
C ILE A 162 8.92 -14.87 -4.83
N VAL A 163 8.50 -15.44 -3.71
CA VAL A 163 7.83 -16.73 -3.62
C VAL A 163 6.50 -16.54 -2.91
N VAL A 164 5.43 -16.96 -3.55
CA VAL A 164 4.08 -16.89 -2.99
C VAL A 164 3.58 -18.31 -2.74
N LEU A 165 3.19 -18.60 -1.52
CA LEU A 165 2.58 -19.88 -1.15
C LEU A 165 1.07 -19.76 -1.30
N ASP A 166 0.50 -20.54 -2.22
CA ASP A 166 -0.95 -20.71 -2.33
C ASP A 166 -1.41 -21.73 -1.28
N ASP A 167 -1.72 -21.24 -0.09
CA ASP A 167 -2.28 -22.08 0.98
C ASP A 167 -3.80 -22.14 0.84
N ALA A 168 -4.30 -23.27 0.35
CA ALA A 168 -5.72 -23.50 0.15
C ALA A 168 -6.56 -23.40 1.46
N ALA A 169 -5.94 -23.47 2.63
CA ALA A 169 -6.63 -23.30 3.91
C ALA A 169 -7.12 -21.87 4.13
N HIS A 170 -6.53 -20.89 3.44
CA HIS A 170 -6.85 -19.46 3.59
C HIS A 170 -7.75 -18.90 2.48
N ILE A 171 -8.20 -19.75 1.54
CA ILE A 171 -9.18 -19.34 0.54
C ILE A 171 -10.58 -19.47 1.14
N PRO A 172 -11.37 -18.39 1.23
CA PRO A 172 -12.77 -18.47 1.65
C PRO A 172 -13.51 -19.55 0.86
N ASN A 173 -14.36 -20.34 1.53
CA ASN A 173 -15.09 -21.43 0.86
C ASN A 173 -15.90 -20.99 -0.37
N SER A 174 -16.32 -19.74 -0.42
CA SER A 174 -17.01 -19.10 -1.57
C SER A 174 -16.13 -18.95 -2.81
N GLN A 175 -14.78 -18.92 -2.65
CA GLN A 175 -13.84 -18.77 -3.75
C GLN A 175 -13.11 -20.08 -4.11
N ARG A 176 -13.37 -21.17 -3.39
CA ARG A 176 -12.97 -22.51 -3.83
C ARG A 176 -13.81 -22.82 -5.05
N GLY A 177 -13.20 -22.74 -6.24
CA GLY A 177 -13.90 -22.94 -7.51
C GLY A 177 -14.78 -24.19 -7.43
N LYS A 178 -16.07 -24.04 -7.71
CA LYS A 178 -17.00 -25.16 -7.83
C LYS A 178 -16.39 -26.13 -8.85
N MET A 179 -16.18 -27.40 -8.46
CA MET A 179 -15.86 -28.45 -9.40
C MET A 179 -17.11 -28.62 -10.28
N ASP A 180 -17.08 -28.07 -11.47
CA ASP A 180 -18.08 -28.42 -12.45
C ASP A 180 -17.79 -29.82 -13.01
N PHE A 181 -18.82 -30.50 -13.49
CA PHE A 181 -18.72 -31.85 -14.05
C PHE A 181 -17.72 -31.92 -15.22
N PHE A 182 -17.59 -30.85 -16.01
CA PHE A 182 -16.60 -30.71 -17.05
C PHE A 182 -15.18 -30.50 -16.54
N GLY A 183 -15.01 -29.90 -15.35
CA GLY A 183 -13.74 -29.75 -14.66
C GLY A 183 -13.18 -31.10 -14.20
N VAL A 184 -14.03 -32.04 -13.83
CA VAL A 184 -13.62 -33.43 -13.49
C VAL A 184 -13.13 -34.16 -14.74
N ILE A 185 -13.84 -34.06 -15.87
CA ILE A 185 -13.45 -34.67 -17.14
C ILE A 185 -12.17 -34.02 -17.71
N ARG A 186 -11.98 -32.71 -17.52
CA ARG A 186 -10.78 -32.00 -17.97
C ARG A 186 -9.60 -32.13 -17.03
N GLY A 187 -9.76 -32.77 -15.86
CA GLY A 187 -8.70 -32.86 -14.83
C GLY A 187 -8.22 -31.48 -14.33
N ILE A 188 -8.93 -30.43 -14.71
CA ILE A 188 -8.55 -29.04 -14.46
C ILE A 188 -9.34 -28.61 -13.22
N ARG A 189 -8.72 -28.68 -12.03
CA ARG A 189 -9.11 -27.79 -10.95
C ARG A 189 -8.97 -26.38 -11.48
N VAL A 190 -10.07 -25.66 -11.59
CA VAL A 190 -10.04 -24.23 -11.95
C VAL A 190 -9.10 -23.57 -10.94
N GLU A 191 -8.05 -22.96 -11.45
CA GLU A 191 -7.11 -22.20 -10.65
C GLU A 191 -7.89 -21.06 -9.97
N SER A 192 -7.58 -20.76 -8.69
CA SER A 192 -8.20 -19.61 -8.04
C SER A 192 -8.03 -18.38 -8.94
N PRO A 193 -9.09 -17.60 -9.21
CA PRO A 193 -8.99 -16.38 -10.00
C PRO A 193 -7.89 -15.44 -9.51
N LEU A 194 -7.63 -15.44 -8.19
CA LEU A 194 -6.57 -14.63 -7.56
C LEU A 194 -5.16 -15.10 -7.96
N VAL A 195 -4.93 -16.41 -8.11
CA VAL A 195 -3.64 -16.93 -8.60
C VAL A 195 -3.43 -16.56 -10.06
N GLY A 196 -4.49 -16.63 -10.87
CA GLY A 196 -4.46 -16.16 -12.26
C GLY A 196 -4.12 -14.68 -12.34
N ARG A 197 -4.77 -13.85 -11.52
CA ARG A 197 -4.51 -12.41 -11.39
C ARG A 197 -3.06 -12.13 -10.92
N LEU A 198 -2.59 -12.82 -9.89
CA LEU A 198 -1.22 -12.69 -9.41
C LEU A 198 -0.19 -12.97 -10.53
N ARG A 199 -0.39 -14.00 -11.32
CA ARG A 199 0.51 -14.34 -12.45
C ARG A 199 0.52 -13.28 -13.55
N GLN A 200 -0.61 -12.62 -13.77
CA GLN A 200 -0.73 -11.52 -14.75
C GLN A 200 -0.04 -10.25 -14.24
N GLU A 201 -0.30 -9.86 -13.00
CA GLU A 201 0.18 -8.62 -12.42
C GLU A 201 1.63 -8.70 -11.89
N ALA A 202 2.05 -9.87 -11.40
CA ALA A 202 3.40 -10.11 -10.87
C ALA A 202 4.04 -11.38 -11.49
N PRO A 203 4.30 -11.42 -12.79
CA PRO A 203 4.88 -12.60 -13.48
C PRO A 203 6.27 -13.00 -12.99
N TRP A 204 6.96 -12.11 -12.28
CA TRP A 204 8.26 -12.37 -11.63
C TRP A 204 8.14 -13.13 -10.31
N ALA A 205 6.94 -13.24 -9.74
CA ALA A 205 6.69 -14.00 -8.53
C ALA A 205 6.49 -15.50 -8.87
N THR A 206 7.05 -16.37 -8.04
CA THR A 206 6.86 -17.81 -8.18
C THR A 206 5.74 -18.27 -7.25
N VAL A 207 4.64 -18.74 -7.83
CA VAL A 207 3.53 -19.29 -7.05
C VAL A 207 3.78 -20.78 -6.80
N ILE A 208 3.81 -21.19 -5.53
CA ILE A 208 3.91 -22.58 -5.10
C ILE A 208 2.55 -23.03 -4.61
N LYS A 209 1.98 -24.01 -5.28
CA LYS A 209 0.71 -24.65 -4.88
C LYS A 209 0.97 -25.73 -3.81
N GLY A 210 0.38 -25.51 -2.65
CA GLY A 210 0.52 -26.41 -1.51
C GLY A 210 1.76 -26.14 -0.64
N THR A 211 2.01 -27.03 0.31
CA THR A 211 3.05 -26.84 1.31
C THR A 211 4.46 -26.96 0.73
N LEU A 212 5.30 -25.98 1.01
CA LEU A 212 6.74 -26.07 0.87
C LEU A 212 7.26 -27.25 1.72
N SER A 213 8.29 -27.96 1.21
CA SER A 213 8.97 -28.92 2.08
C SER A 213 9.57 -28.19 3.28
N LEU A 214 9.35 -28.70 4.49
CA LEU A 214 9.84 -28.11 5.73
C LEU A 214 11.35 -27.80 5.67
N ARG A 215 12.16 -28.71 5.07
CA ARG A 215 13.61 -28.49 4.88
C ARG A 215 13.96 -27.25 4.06
N ARG A 216 13.16 -26.92 3.04
CA ARG A 216 13.40 -25.72 2.21
C ARG A 216 12.94 -24.47 2.93
N LEU A 217 11.81 -24.53 3.61
CA LEU A 217 11.31 -23.45 4.44
C LEU A 217 12.32 -23.12 5.54
N ASP A 218 12.77 -24.10 6.28
CA ASP A 218 13.77 -23.91 7.37
C ASP A 218 15.09 -23.32 6.85
N ARG A 219 15.53 -23.75 5.66
CA ARG A 219 16.73 -23.18 5.02
C ARG A 219 16.56 -21.69 4.68
N TRP A 220 15.39 -21.26 4.25
CA TRP A 220 15.13 -19.86 3.99
C TRP A 220 14.95 -19.07 5.29
N LEU A 221 14.22 -19.60 6.24
CA LEU A 221 14.02 -18.96 7.54
C LEU A 221 15.33 -18.80 8.34
N ALA A 222 16.33 -19.63 8.09
CA ALA A 222 17.65 -19.49 8.70
C ALA A 222 18.44 -18.27 8.20
N LEU A 223 18.02 -17.66 7.09
CA LEU A 223 18.68 -16.48 6.50
C LEU A 223 18.05 -15.19 7.04
N GLU A 224 18.86 -14.30 7.59
CA GLU A 224 18.44 -12.95 8.03
C GLU A 224 17.91 -12.09 6.88
N SER A 225 18.37 -12.34 5.66
CA SER A 225 17.90 -11.66 4.44
C SER A 225 16.54 -12.14 3.93
N THR A 226 15.91 -13.11 4.61
CA THR A 226 14.57 -13.57 4.26
C THR A 226 13.51 -12.73 4.94
N CYS A 227 12.55 -12.27 4.15
CA CYS A 227 11.38 -11.53 4.58
C CYS A 227 10.14 -12.41 4.39
N VAL A 228 9.34 -12.58 5.42
CA VAL A 228 8.08 -13.34 5.39
C VAL A 228 6.92 -12.39 5.57
N TYR A 229 5.86 -12.56 4.78
CA TYR A 229 4.67 -11.72 4.81
C TYR A 229 3.42 -12.57 5.02
N LEU A 230 2.70 -12.30 6.10
CA LEU A 230 1.45 -12.94 6.51
C LEU A 230 0.32 -11.91 6.41
N LEU A 231 -0.34 -11.84 5.26
CA LEU A 231 -1.29 -10.77 4.92
C LEU A 231 -2.73 -11.29 4.77
N SER A 232 -3.05 -12.44 5.35
CA SER A 232 -4.40 -13.00 5.36
C SER A 232 -5.39 -12.06 6.06
N GLU A 233 -6.66 -12.15 5.68
CA GLU A 233 -7.76 -11.47 6.36
C GLU A 233 -8.06 -12.09 7.74
N ASP A 234 -7.69 -13.34 7.96
CA ASP A 234 -7.70 -13.98 9.27
C ASP A 234 -6.51 -13.50 10.11
N LEU A 235 -6.71 -12.41 10.80
CA LEU A 235 -5.69 -11.72 11.58
C LEU A 235 -5.16 -12.58 12.73
N SER A 236 -6.03 -13.36 13.38
CA SER A 236 -5.65 -14.26 14.49
C SER A 236 -4.73 -15.37 14.03
N ASN A 237 -4.99 -15.93 12.85
CA ASN A 237 -4.13 -16.95 12.26
C ASN A 237 -2.77 -16.38 11.84
N ASN A 238 -2.72 -15.14 11.34
CA ASN A 238 -1.45 -14.49 11.04
C ASN A 238 -0.53 -14.41 12.27
N ILE A 239 -1.08 -14.03 13.43
CA ILE A 239 -0.34 -13.97 14.70
C ILE A 239 0.20 -15.36 15.08
N ALA A 240 -0.66 -16.38 15.07
CA ALA A 240 -0.28 -17.73 15.44
C ALA A 240 0.82 -18.29 14.52
N VAL A 241 0.73 -18.02 13.21
CA VAL A 241 1.74 -18.44 12.23
C VAL A 241 3.03 -17.65 12.43
N ALA A 242 2.96 -16.31 12.66
CA ALA A 242 4.13 -15.46 12.88
C ALA A 242 4.98 -15.97 14.08
N ILE A 243 4.35 -16.20 15.23
CA ILE A 243 5.03 -16.71 16.43
C ILE A 243 5.66 -18.09 16.17
N ARG A 244 4.96 -18.95 15.41
CA ARG A 244 5.48 -20.28 15.06
C ARG A 244 6.69 -20.20 14.14
N LEU A 245 6.70 -19.28 13.18
CA LEU A 245 7.80 -19.09 12.24
C LEU A 245 9.01 -18.42 12.91
N ASP A 246 8.79 -17.49 13.83
CA ASP A 246 9.85 -16.82 14.58
C ASP A 246 10.73 -17.82 15.36
N LYS A 247 10.11 -18.85 15.95
CA LYS A 247 10.83 -19.93 16.66
C LYS A 247 11.70 -20.82 15.76
N ARG A 248 11.56 -20.72 14.43
CA ARG A 248 12.22 -21.60 13.45
C ARG A 248 13.44 -21.03 12.77
N GLY A 249 13.70 -19.74 12.90
CA GLY A 249 14.80 -19.13 12.15
C GLY A 249 15.12 -17.70 12.51
N LYS A 250 15.80 -17.01 11.60
CA LYS A 250 16.27 -15.63 11.74
C LYS A 250 15.57 -14.64 10.79
N ALA A 251 14.61 -15.10 9.99
CA ALA A 251 13.90 -14.29 9.02
C ALA A 251 13.10 -13.17 9.69
N GLN A 252 12.98 -12.03 9.00
CA GLN A 252 12.10 -10.94 9.39
C GLN A 252 10.65 -11.28 8.97
N ILE A 253 9.68 -11.08 9.84
CA ILE A 253 8.30 -11.52 9.64
C ILE A 253 7.34 -10.34 9.80
N TRP A 254 6.68 -9.95 8.71
CA TRP A 254 5.60 -8.97 8.71
C TRP A 254 4.27 -9.69 8.76
N PHE A 255 3.41 -9.35 9.72
CA PHE A 255 2.11 -9.99 9.87
C PHE A 255 0.99 -8.95 10.01
N ALA A 256 -0.08 -9.13 9.23
CA ALA A 256 -1.26 -8.29 9.34
C ALA A 256 -2.05 -8.68 10.59
N ALA A 257 -2.31 -7.69 11.45
CA ALA A 257 -3.19 -7.82 12.62
C ALA A 257 -3.76 -6.44 12.99
N SER A 258 -4.86 -6.42 13.76
CA SER A 258 -5.34 -5.18 14.34
C SER A 258 -4.41 -4.72 15.47
N GLY A 259 -4.08 -3.43 15.49
CA GLY A 259 -3.32 -2.81 16.58
C GLY A 259 -4.12 -2.88 17.88
N ASN A 260 -3.54 -3.51 18.89
CA ASN A 260 -4.03 -3.54 20.26
C ASN A 260 -2.87 -3.86 21.21
N ILE A 261 -3.11 -3.72 22.51
CA ILE A 261 -2.07 -3.93 23.54
C ILE A 261 -1.31 -5.25 23.36
N LEU A 262 -1.98 -6.35 23.00
CA LEU A 262 -1.34 -7.65 22.83
C LEU A 262 -0.46 -7.69 21.58
N THR A 263 -0.95 -7.19 20.45
CA THR A 263 -0.23 -7.24 19.17
C THR A 263 0.92 -6.24 19.12
N GLU A 264 0.81 -5.11 19.79
CA GLU A 264 1.87 -4.12 19.92
C GLU A 264 3.04 -4.58 20.81
N GLN A 265 2.78 -5.48 21.75
CA GLN A 265 3.84 -6.07 22.58
C GLN A 265 4.62 -7.19 21.88
N LEU A 266 4.04 -7.82 20.85
CA LEU A 266 4.70 -8.92 20.14
C LEU A 266 6.06 -8.53 19.53
N PRO A 267 6.21 -7.39 18.82
CA PRO A 267 7.50 -6.98 18.28
C PRO A 267 8.57 -6.73 19.36
N ILE A 268 8.15 -6.44 20.58
CA ILE A 268 9.07 -6.20 21.69
C ILE A 268 9.60 -7.52 22.25
N ALA A 269 8.70 -8.48 22.46
CA ALA A 269 9.09 -9.84 22.89
C ALA A 269 9.80 -10.63 21.77
N HIS A 270 9.52 -10.29 20.53
CA HIS A 270 10.02 -10.95 19.32
C HIS A 270 10.49 -9.91 18.29
N PRO A 271 11.74 -9.41 18.36
CA PRO A 271 12.23 -8.28 17.52
C PRO A 271 12.19 -8.50 16.01
N ARG A 272 11.96 -9.73 15.56
CA ARG A 272 11.80 -10.07 14.13
C ARG A 272 10.36 -10.05 13.65
N LEU A 273 9.41 -9.87 14.56
CA LEU A 273 8.00 -9.73 14.25
C LEU A 273 7.65 -8.27 14.05
N HIS A 274 7.07 -7.94 12.92
CA HIS A 274 6.65 -6.59 12.56
C HIS A 274 5.14 -6.56 12.35
N LEU A 275 4.45 -5.83 13.19
CA LEU A 275 3.00 -5.63 13.09
C LEU A 275 2.68 -4.74 11.88
N VAL A 276 1.73 -5.17 11.08
CA VAL A 276 1.14 -4.40 9.98
C VAL A 276 -0.36 -4.26 10.24
N ASP A 277 -0.77 -3.11 10.78
CA ASP A 277 -2.19 -2.84 10.98
C ASP A 277 -2.82 -2.28 9.69
N PRO A 278 -3.81 -2.97 9.10
CA PRO A 278 -4.48 -2.51 7.89
C PRO A 278 -5.17 -1.16 8.05
N SER A 279 -5.72 -0.88 9.23
CA SER A 279 -6.40 0.37 9.54
C SER A 279 -5.42 1.52 9.64
N ALA A 280 -4.33 1.32 10.36
CA ALA A 280 -3.25 2.30 10.49
C ALA A 280 -2.60 2.60 9.12
N LEU A 281 -2.35 1.58 8.28
CA LEU A 281 -1.86 1.78 6.91
C LEU A 281 -2.81 2.62 6.07
N SER A 282 -4.13 2.38 6.19
CA SER A 282 -5.14 3.16 5.47
C SER A 282 -5.14 4.61 5.92
N ALA A 283 -5.15 4.87 7.22
CA ALA A 283 -5.13 6.23 7.78
C ALA A 283 -3.80 6.95 7.45
N ALA A 284 -2.66 6.25 7.50
CA ALA A 284 -1.36 6.82 7.15
C ALA A 284 -1.27 7.26 5.68
N SER A 285 -2.11 6.72 4.79
CA SER A 285 -2.14 7.16 3.39
C SER A 285 -2.64 8.61 3.24
N LEU A 286 -3.44 9.13 4.17
CA LEU A 286 -3.87 10.55 4.21
C LEU A 286 -2.67 11.50 4.21
N LYS A 287 -1.58 11.12 4.89
CA LYS A 287 -0.36 11.92 4.99
C LYS A 287 0.39 12.05 3.64
N ARG A 288 -0.06 11.33 2.60
CA ARG A 288 0.52 11.31 1.24
C ARG A 288 -0.36 11.94 0.18
N GLU A 289 -1.62 12.18 0.51
CA GLU A 289 -2.61 12.79 -0.39
C GLU A 289 -2.66 14.29 -0.10
N GLU A 290 -1.83 15.08 -0.80
CA GLU A 290 -1.69 16.53 -0.58
C GLU A 290 -3.02 17.27 -0.72
N ASP A 291 -3.92 16.78 -1.57
CA ASP A 291 -5.24 17.37 -1.77
C ASP A 291 -6.16 17.16 -0.55
N LEU A 292 -5.78 16.30 0.41
CA LEU A 292 -6.50 16.09 1.66
C LEU A 292 -5.93 16.87 2.85
N TYR A 293 -4.88 17.68 2.65
CA TYR A 293 -4.29 18.42 3.77
C TYR A 293 -5.24 19.49 4.29
N PRO A 294 -5.53 19.50 5.60
CA PRO A 294 -6.45 20.45 6.22
C PRO A 294 -6.17 21.93 5.91
N VAL A 295 -4.89 22.31 5.72
CA VAL A 295 -4.48 23.67 5.41
C VAL A 295 -5.11 24.21 4.13
N ARG A 296 -5.49 23.35 3.19
CA ARG A 296 -6.14 23.76 1.93
C ARG A 296 -7.59 24.20 2.09
N TYR A 297 -8.19 23.87 3.24
CA TYR A 297 -9.61 24.06 3.52
C TYR A 297 -9.86 25.07 4.64
N VAL A 298 -8.85 25.87 5.00
CA VAL A 298 -8.95 26.96 5.96
C VAL A 298 -8.64 28.29 5.30
N LYS A 299 -9.17 29.37 5.85
CA LYS A 299 -8.90 30.72 5.36
C LYS A 299 -7.54 31.20 5.85
N VAL A 300 -6.55 31.22 4.94
CA VAL A 300 -5.23 31.79 5.22
C VAL A 300 -5.31 33.31 5.17
N ALA A 301 -4.76 33.98 6.18
CA ALA A 301 -4.73 35.43 6.24
C ALA A 301 -3.87 36.03 5.11
N THR A 302 -4.38 37.11 4.51
CA THR A 302 -3.66 37.89 3.46
C THR A 302 -3.66 39.38 3.81
N ASP A 303 -2.65 40.09 3.36
CA ASP A 303 -2.64 41.56 3.38
C ASP A 303 -3.49 42.14 2.25
N GLN A 304 -3.50 43.48 2.14
CA GLN A 304 -4.24 44.20 1.11
C GLN A 304 -3.75 43.93 -0.32
N GLU A 305 -2.53 43.46 -0.46
CA GLU A 305 -1.91 43.10 -1.75
C GLU A 305 -2.11 41.60 -2.07
N GLY A 306 -2.83 40.83 -1.20
CA GLY A 306 -3.06 39.43 -1.36
C GLY A 306 -1.87 38.53 -0.92
N LYS A 307 -0.87 39.12 -0.26
CA LYS A 307 0.28 38.36 0.27
C LYS A 307 -0.13 37.63 1.54
N ARG A 308 0.23 36.35 1.62
CA ARG A 308 -0.08 35.49 2.79
C ARG A 308 0.76 35.89 4.00
N LEU A 309 0.10 35.91 5.17
CA LEU A 309 0.69 36.42 6.42
C LEU A 309 1.18 35.30 7.37
N GLY A 310 0.98 34.02 7.00
CA GLY A 310 1.52 32.89 7.73
C GLY A 310 0.66 32.37 8.87
N TYR A 311 -0.55 32.86 9.04
CA TYR A 311 -1.53 32.37 10.01
C TYR A 311 -2.89 32.19 9.35
N VAL A 312 -3.81 31.53 10.04
CA VAL A 312 -5.18 31.32 9.56
C VAL A 312 -6.18 32.19 10.35
N GLU A 313 -7.27 32.58 9.68
CA GLU A 313 -8.36 33.39 10.25
C GLU A 313 -9.59 32.56 10.55
N SER A 314 -9.75 31.40 9.90
CA SER A 314 -10.88 30.51 10.12
C SER A 314 -10.58 29.44 11.17
N ARG A 315 -11.62 28.99 11.86
CA ARG A 315 -11.58 27.77 12.65
C ARG A 315 -11.52 26.55 11.74
N PHE A 316 -11.04 25.44 12.26
CA PHE A 316 -11.04 24.15 11.54
C PHE A 316 -12.05 23.21 12.19
N GLU A 317 -13.12 22.89 11.44
CA GLU A 317 -14.17 22.00 11.88
C GLU A 317 -14.31 20.82 10.92
N SER A 318 -14.33 19.62 11.48
CA SER A 318 -14.35 18.39 10.69
C SER A 318 -15.30 17.35 11.27
N MET A 319 -15.68 16.38 10.45
CA MET A 319 -16.51 15.26 10.86
C MET A 319 -15.87 13.94 10.38
N VAL A 320 -15.85 12.92 11.24
CA VAL A 320 -15.39 11.57 10.91
C VAL A 320 -16.57 10.62 11.06
N ILE A 321 -16.93 9.92 9.99
CA ILE A 321 -18.05 8.99 9.93
C ILE A 321 -17.52 7.56 9.81
N GLY A 322 -17.82 6.73 10.80
CA GLY A 322 -17.19 5.43 11.02
C GLY A 322 -15.94 5.57 11.91
N PHE A 323 -16.07 5.27 13.21
CA PHE A 323 -15.02 5.42 14.22
C PHE A 323 -14.30 4.09 14.55
N GLY A 324 -14.30 3.12 13.61
CA GLY A 324 -13.44 1.94 13.67
C GLY A 324 -11.95 2.31 13.60
N GLY A 325 -11.04 1.33 13.58
CA GLY A 325 -9.59 1.59 13.63
C GLY A 325 -9.09 2.60 12.59
N CYS A 326 -9.61 2.58 11.35
CA CYS A 326 -9.26 3.58 10.35
C CYS A 326 -9.81 4.97 10.70
N GLY A 327 -11.08 5.08 11.15
CA GLY A 327 -11.68 6.35 11.55
C GLY A 327 -10.99 6.98 12.77
N GLN A 328 -10.51 6.17 13.72
CA GLN A 328 -9.66 6.65 14.81
C GLN A 328 -8.37 7.26 14.28
N GLY A 329 -7.68 6.61 13.35
CA GLY A 329 -6.49 7.16 12.70
C GLY A 329 -6.77 8.42 11.87
N VAL A 330 -7.94 8.52 11.22
CA VAL A 330 -8.40 9.76 10.56
C VAL A 330 -8.59 10.88 11.59
N THR A 331 -9.17 10.57 12.74
CA THR A 331 -9.37 11.54 13.84
C THR A 331 -8.03 12.05 14.39
N GLU A 332 -7.06 11.16 14.58
CA GLU A 332 -5.70 11.54 14.97
C GLU A 332 -5.03 12.43 13.91
N PHE A 333 -5.15 12.06 12.63
CA PHE A 333 -4.66 12.89 11.53
C PHE A 333 -5.24 14.30 11.56
N LEU A 334 -6.56 14.43 11.71
CA LEU A 334 -7.23 15.74 11.77
C LEU A 334 -6.84 16.53 13.01
N TYR A 335 -6.68 15.86 14.14
CA TYR A 335 -6.24 16.50 15.38
C TYR A 335 -4.83 17.07 15.27
N GLU A 336 -3.92 16.33 14.63
CA GLU A 336 -2.54 16.78 14.39
C GLU A 336 -2.46 17.85 13.29
N TRP A 337 -3.09 17.61 12.13
CA TRP A 337 -2.94 18.43 10.93
C TRP A 337 -3.89 19.63 10.89
N GLY A 338 -4.93 19.61 11.67
CA GLY A 338 -5.85 20.73 11.87
C GLY A 338 -5.43 21.74 12.95
N ALA A 339 -4.28 21.53 13.58
CA ALA A 339 -3.74 22.43 14.60
C ALA A 339 -3.05 23.63 13.94
N PHE A 340 -3.79 24.70 13.67
CA PHE A 340 -3.31 25.92 13.00
C PHE A 340 -3.05 27.05 13.98
N VAL A 341 -2.13 27.95 13.59
CA VAL A 341 -1.78 29.16 14.34
C VAL A 341 -2.67 30.31 13.87
N GLY A 342 -3.26 31.04 14.80
CA GLY A 342 -4.02 32.26 14.56
C GLY A 342 -3.15 33.52 14.63
N LYS A 343 -3.77 34.67 14.37
CA LYS A 343 -3.12 35.99 14.41
C LYS A 343 -2.49 36.30 15.77
N ASP A 344 -3.10 35.82 16.83
CA ASP A 344 -2.66 36.00 18.24
C ASP A 344 -1.56 35.03 18.66
N LYS A 345 -0.97 34.29 17.70
CA LYS A 345 0.05 33.24 17.91
C LYS A 345 -0.46 32.06 18.75
N LYS A 346 -1.77 31.91 18.93
CA LYS A 346 -2.40 30.78 19.60
C LYS A 346 -3.06 29.87 18.59
N GLN A 347 -3.37 28.65 19.04
CA GLN A 347 -4.10 27.72 18.22
C GLN A 347 -5.52 28.23 17.95
N VAL A 348 -5.92 28.25 16.66
CA VAL A 348 -7.32 28.51 16.31
C VAL A 348 -8.24 27.39 16.78
N PRO A 349 -9.55 27.64 17.02
CA PRO A 349 -10.47 26.59 17.42
C PRO A 349 -10.45 25.42 16.44
N LEU A 350 -10.28 24.23 17.00
CA LEU A 350 -10.31 22.93 16.31
C LEU A 350 -11.45 22.11 16.91
N ARG A 351 -12.32 21.56 16.05
CA ARG A 351 -13.38 20.62 16.47
C ARG A 351 -13.48 19.46 15.49
N ILE A 352 -13.60 18.26 16.03
CA ILE A 352 -13.80 17.01 15.29
C ILE A 352 -15.03 16.31 15.82
N ASP A 353 -16.08 16.19 15.01
CA ASP A 353 -17.28 15.42 15.34
C ASP A 353 -17.07 13.98 14.85
N ALA A 354 -16.92 13.03 15.77
CA ALA A 354 -16.75 11.61 15.46
C ALA A 354 -18.10 10.88 15.60
N VAL A 355 -18.53 10.21 14.54
CA VAL A 355 -19.85 9.58 14.44
C VAL A 355 -19.71 8.08 14.18
N ASP A 356 -20.31 7.25 15.02
CA ASP A 356 -20.40 5.80 14.83
C ASP A 356 -21.62 5.25 15.60
N SER A 357 -22.27 4.24 15.06
CA SER A 357 -23.37 3.54 15.75
C SER A 357 -22.91 2.76 16.97
N ASN A 358 -21.64 2.34 17.02
CA ASN A 358 -21.03 1.58 18.12
C ASN A 358 -20.12 2.43 19.00
N MET A 359 -20.34 3.73 19.06
CA MET A 359 -19.48 4.70 19.74
C MET A 359 -19.26 4.36 21.21
N ASP A 360 -20.31 3.88 21.91
CA ASP A 360 -20.24 3.52 23.33
C ASP A 360 -19.23 2.41 23.64
N ALA A 361 -19.03 1.48 22.70
CA ALA A 361 -18.03 0.43 22.82
C ALA A 361 -16.62 0.89 22.39
N LEU A 362 -16.53 1.84 21.45
CA LEU A 362 -15.25 2.28 20.86
C LEU A 362 -14.54 3.35 21.70
N VAL A 363 -15.29 4.30 22.26
CA VAL A 363 -14.74 5.46 22.99
C VAL A 363 -13.94 5.08 24.24
N PRO A 364 -14.37 4.12 25.10
CA PRO A 364 -13.60 3.76 26.27
C PRO A 364 -12.17 3.31 25.93
N SER A 365 -12.05 2.40 24.96
CA SER A 365 -10.73 1.91 24.51
C SER A 365 -9.89 3.02 23.83
N PHE A 366 -10.52 3.85 23.02
CA PHE A 366 -9.87 5.01 22.41
C PHE A 366 -9.31 5.97 23.47
N LYS A 367 -10.12 6.35 24.45
CA LYS A 367 -9.69 7.25 25.54
C LYS A 367 -8.61 6.64 26.43
N GLU A 368 -8.63 5.33 26.63
CA GLU A 368 -7.58 4.63 27.38
C GLU A 368 -6.24 4.68 26.65
N ASN A 369 -6.25 4.44 25.34
CA ASN A 369 -5.04 4.47 24.51
C ASN A 369 -4.54 5.89 24.23
N HIS A 370 -5.44 6.87 24.15
CA HIS A 370 -5.17 8.25 23.75
C HIS A 370 -5.62 9.25 24.85
N GLN A 371 -5.16 9.04 26.09
CA GLN A 371 -5.57 9.86 27.25
C GLN A 371 -5.33 11.37 27.05
N GLY A 372 -4.36 11.74 26.22
CA GLY A 372 -4.08 13.13 25.88
C GLY A 372 -5.10 13.80 24.95
N LEU A 373 -5.95 13.02 24.28
CA LEU A 373 -6.99 13.53 23.35
C LEU A 373 -8.36 13.77 24.02
N THR A 374 -8.39 13.91 25.34
CA THR A 374 -9.63 14.10 26.12
C THR A 374 -9.93 15.56 26.44
N ASP A 375 -9.36 16.49 25.70
CA ASP A 375 -9.42 17.94 25.95
C ASP A 375 -10.69 18.63 25.41
N GLY A 376 -11.66 17.88 24.89
CA GLY A 376 -12.95 18.37 24.41
C GLY A 376 -12.96 18.79 22.93
N ARG A 377 -11.84 18.73 22.22
CA ARG A 377 -11.78 19.01 20.76
C ARG A 377 -12.45 17.92 19.94
N ILE A 378 -12.54 16.70 20.45
CA ILE A 378 -13.25 15.58 19.81
C ILE A 378 -14.59 15.38 20.50
N VAL A 379 -15.67 15.47 19.74
CA VAL A 379 -17.03 15.24 20.18
C VAL A 379 -17.53 13.91 19.61
N PHE A 380 -17.94 13.01 20.47
CA PHE A 380 -18.36 11.67 20.10
C PHE A 380 -19.87 11.56 20.01
N HIS A 381 -20.39 11.01 18.91
CA HIS A 381 -21.80 10.84 18.64
C HIS A 381 -22.14 9.37 18.40
N ALA A 382 -22.91 8.77 19.30
CA ALA A 382 -23.41 7.39 19.15
C ALA A 382 -24.62 7.37 18.21
N ILE A 383 -24.39 7.57 16.92
CA ILE A 383 -25.43 7.78 15.91
C ILE A 383 -25.11 6.92 14.66
N ASN A 384 -26.16 6.25 14.15
CA ASN A 384 -26.05 5.53 12.87
C ASN A 384 -26.09 6.52 11.70
N SER A 385 -25.15 6.44 10.77
CA SER A 385 -25.04 7.32 9.59
C SER A 385 -26.25 7.26 8.64
N GLU A 386 -27.12 6.27 8.76
CA GLU A 386 -28.36 6.18 7.98
C GLU A 386 -29.60 6.71 8.72
N SER A 387 -29.47 7.10 10.00
CA SER A 387 -30.57 7.50 10.85
C SER A 387 -31.09 8.93 10.58
N ALA A 388 -32.26 9.26 11.14
CA ALA A 388 -32.80 10.62 11.09
C ALA A 388 -31.97 11.58 11.97
N GLU A 389 -31.47 11.08 13.09
CA GLU A 389 -30.61 11.82 14.02
C GLU A 389 -29.32 12.27 13.33
N PHE A 390 -28.71 11.40 12.52
CA PHE A 390 -27.52 11.76 11.74
C PHE A 390 -27.84 12.88 10.75
N ARG A 391 -28.97 12.81 10.06
CA ARG A 391 -29.37 13.87 9.12
C ARG A 391 -29.54 15.21 9.81
N LYS A 392 -30.13 15.22 11.01
CA LYS A 392 -30.27 16.42 11.84
C LYS A 392 -28.89 16.97 12.25
N LEU A 393 -28.01 16.11 12.78
CA LEU A 393 -26.64 16.49 13.14
C LEU A 393 -25.89 17.06 11.91
N LEU A 394 -26.03 16.41 10.75
CA LEU A 394 -25.42 16.88 9.52
C LEU A 394 -25.94 18.26 9.10
N ASP A 395 -27.25 18.50 9.16
CA ASP A 395 -27.84 19.81 8.83
C ASP A 395 -27.33 20.92 9.75
N GLU A 396 -27.18 20.61 11.03
CA GLU A 396 -26.64 21.55 12.01
C GLU A 396 -25.16 21.86 11.81
N ARG A 397 -24.35 20.83 11.45
CA ARG A 397 -22.90 20.95 11.42
C ARG A 397 -22.32 21.31 10.04
N LEU A 398 -22.97 20.84 8.97
CA LEU A 398 -22.46 20.96 7.60
C LEU A 398 -22.09 22.40 7.16
N PRO A 399 -22.83 23.46 7.57
CA PRO A 399 -22.47 24.83 7.23
C PRO A 399 -21.09 25.26 7.75
N ALA A 400 -20.61 24.66 8.84
CA ALA A 400 -19.34 25.00 9.47
C ALA A 400 -18.18 24.04 9.10
N LEU A 401 -18.49 22.90 8.47
CA LEU A 401 -17.47 21.89 8.19
C LEU A 401 -16.53 22.32 7.05
N ASN A 402 -15.24 22.13 7.28
CA ASN A 402 -14.18 22.27 6.27
C ASN A 402 -13.86 20.90 5.64
N TRP A 403 -13.98 19.81 6.40
CA TRP A 403 -13.46 18.52 6.00
C TRP A 403 -14.31 17.36 6.59
N VAL A 404 -14.62 16.37 5.76
CA VAL A 404 -15.36 15.17 6.21
C VAL A 404 -14.59 13.93 5.82
N GLY A 405 -14.35 13.04 6.77
CA GLY A 405 -13.77 11.71 6.56
C GLY A 405 -14.79 10.61 6.70
N ILE A 406 -14.82 9.66 5.75
CA ILE A 406 -15.78 8.56 5.78
C ILE A 406 -15.04 7.23 5.69
N SER A 407 -15.23 6.36 6.69
CA SER A 407 -14.55 5.07 6.82
C SER A 407 -15.49 4.02 7.41
N LEU A 408 -16.50 3.59 6.65
CA LEU A 408 -17.56 2.67 7.10
C LEU A 408 -17.19 1.18 6.93
N GLY A 409 -16.02 0.85 6.41
CA GLY A 409 -15.58 -0.55 6.23
C GLY A 409 -16.13 -1.22 4.96
N ASP A 410 -17.14 -0.65 4.34
CA ASP A 410 -17.71 -1.05 3.05
C ASP A 410 -17.62 0.11 2.05
N ASP A 411 -17.06 -0.14 0.85
CA ASP A 411 -16.82 0.88 -0.16
C ASP A 411 -18.14 1.47 -0.70
N GLU A 412 -19.20 0.65 -0.84
CA GLU A 412 -20.51 1.10 -1.33
C GLU A 412 -21.20 2.01 -0.32
N ALA A 413 -21.25 1.61 0.96
CA ALA A 413 -21.82 2.42 2.03
C ALA A 413 -21.07 3.75 2.20
N THR A 414 -19.75 3.70 2.09
CA THR A 414 -18.87 4.88 2.13
C THR A 414 -19.20 5.86 1.01
N MET A 415 -19.28 5.40 -0.22
CA MET A 415 -19.59 6.24 -1.38
C MET A 415 -21.02 6.77 -1.37
N LYS A 416 -22.00 5.95 -0.98
CA LYS A 416 -23.40 6.37 -0.79
C LYS A 416 -23.49 7.54 0.19
N THR A 417 -22.83 7.42 1.35
CA THR A 417 -22.80 8.47 2.37
C THR A 417 -22.10 9.73 1.86
N ALA A 418 -20.98 9.59 1.16
CA ALA A 418 -20.27 10.72 0.55
C ALA A 418 -21.13 11.52 -0.43
N LEU A 419 -21.85 10.83 -1.34
CA LEU A 419 -22.75 11.47 -2.28
C LEU A 419 -23.95 12.16 -1.62
N GLN A 420 -24.49 11.57 -0.57
CA GLN A 420 -25.58 12.18 0.20
C GLN A 420 -25.12 13.50 0.84
N ILE A 421 -23.92 13.53 1.41
CA ILE A 421 -23.31 14.72 2.00
C ILE A 421 -23.02 15.76 0.92
N ALA A 422 -22.40 15.36 -0.20
CA ALA A 422 -22.08 16.25 -1.32
C ALA A 422 -23.34 16.91 -1.90
N LYS A 423 -24.40 16.13 -2.13
CA LYS A 423 -25.69 16.65 -2.58
C LYS A 423 -26.31 17.63 -1.58
N ARG A 424 -26.21 17.31 -0.28
CA ARG A 424 -26.79 18.16 0.77
C ARG A 424 -26.02 19.48 0.89
N PHE A 425 -24.71 19.46 0.84
CA PHE A 425 -23.86 20.64 0.80
C PHE A 425 -24.21 21.53 -0.42
N PHE A 426 -24.35 20.94 -1.61
CA PHE A 426 -24.76 21.65 -2.81
C PHE A 426 -26.12 22.37 -2.66
N VAL A 427 -27.13 21.68 -2.11
CA VAL A 427 -28.46 22.25 -1.88
C VAL A 427 -28.38 23.44 -0.92
N MET A 428 -27.61 23.32 0.15
CA MET A 428 -27.44 24.40 1.13
C MET A 428 -26.66 25.57 0.55
N SER A 429 -25.63 25.33 -0.24
CA SER A 429 -24.83 26.39 -0.89
C SER A 429 -25.61 27.20 -1.93
N LYS A 430 -26.61 26.59 -2.58
CA LYS A 430 -27.43 27.26 -3.61
C LYS A 430 -28.68 27.98 -3.04
N ASN A 431 -29.16 27.58 -1.86
CA ASN A 431 -30.36 28.14 -1.22
C ASN A 431 -30.11 28.55 0.23
N PRO A 432 -29.21 29.52 0.50
CA PRO A 432 -28.86 29.92 1.86
C PRO A 432 -30.03 30.48 2.68
N THR A 433 -31.13 30.88 2.04
CA THR A 433 -32.29 31.49 2.69
C THR A 433 -33.40 30.51 3.08
N GLN A 434 -33.33 29.25 2.67
CA GLN A 434 -34.40 28.27 2.96
C GLN A 434 -34.17 27.40 4.20
N VAL A 435 -32.99 27.45 4.80
CA VAL A 435 -32.70 26.74 6.05
C VAL A 435 -32.45 27.79 7.13
N GLU A 436 -33.41 27.99 8.06
CA GLU A 436 -33.22 28.90 9.19
C GLU A 436 -31.93 28.55 9.94
N GLY A 437 -30.95 29.47 9.95
CA GLY A 437 -29.64 29.31 10.58
C GLY A 437 -28.52 28.74 9.69
N ALA A 438 -28.78 28.41 8.44
CA ALA A 438 -27.80 27.79 7.55
C ALA A 438 -27.20 28.75 6.49
N ALA A 439 -26.90 29.97 6.86
CA ALA A 439 -25.91 30.71 6.09
C ALA A 439 -24.58 29.92 6.19
N ILE A 440 -24.06 29.45 5.05
CA ILE A 440 -22.68 28.91 5.01
C ILE A 440 -21.85 30.02 5.64
N ASP A 441 -21.28 29.72 6.79
CA ASP A 441 -20.41 30.65 7.48
C ASP A 441 -19.17 30.85 6.60
N GLU A 442 -19.16 31.96 5.84
CA GLU A 442 -18.01 32.34 4.99
C GLU A 442 -16.71 32.47 5.81
N GLN A 443 -16.83 32.64 7.14
CA GLN A 443 -15.70 32.62 8.06
C GLN A 443 -15.24 31.18 8.39
N ALA A 444 -16.12 30.19 8.31
CA ALA A 444 -15.77 28.79 8.56
C ALA A 444 -15.27 28.08 7.28
N ASN A 445 -15.97 28.29 6.17
CA ASN A 445 -15.53 27.76 4.88
C ASN A 445 -14.51 28.76 4.28
N GLY A 446 -13.24 28.45 4.41
CA GLY A 446 -12.17 29.21 3.78
C GLY A 446 -12.39 29.36 2.26
N ALA A 447 -11.71 30.28 1.62
CA ALA A 447 -11.81 30.55 0.19
C ALA A 447 -11.61 29.30 -0.72
N ASN A 448 -11.18 28.18 -0.18
CA ASN A 448 -10.79 26.96 -0.90
C ASN A 448 -11.81 25.81 -0.81
N GLY A 449 -12.98 25.99 -0.17
CA GLY A 449 -14.08 25.05 -0.25
C GLY A 449 -14.08 23.93 0.83
N PHE A 450 -14.88 22.92 0.54
CA PHE A 450 -15.19 21.78 1.38
C PHE A 450 -14.75 20.48 0.71
N VAL A 451 -14.19 19.53 1.45
CA VAL A 451 -13.72 18.25 0.92
C VAL A 451 -14.32 17.06 1.66
N ILE A 452 -14.55 15.98 0.93
CA ILE A 452 -14.93 14.69 1.48
C ILE A 452 -13.84 13.68 1.17
N ALA A 453 -13.16 13.20 2.20
CA ALA A 453 -12.19 12.12 2.11
C ALA A 453 -12.91 10.77 2.33
N VAL A 454 -12.72 9.82 1.43
CA VAL A 454 -13.38 8.51 1.48
C VAL A 454 -12.35 7.39 1.54
N ARG A 455 -12.47 6.51 2.53
CA ARG A 455 -11.65 5.31 2.58
C ARG A 455 -12.22 4.27 1.62
N LEU A 456 -11.50 3.96 0.56
CA LEU A 456 -11.88 2.95 -0.43
C LEU A 456 -10.79 1.90 -0.61
N GLU A 457 -11.18 0.64 -0.72
CA GLU A 457 -10.25 -0.42 -1.11
C GLU A 457 -9.92 -0.38 -2.60
N SER A 458 -10.91 0.07 -3.44
CA SER A 458 -10.74 0.19 -4.88
C SER A 458 -11.52 1.40 -5.40
N THR A 459 -10.81 2.36 -5.97
CA THR A 459 -11.41 3.55 -6.58
C THR A 459 -11.96 3.32 -7.97
N GLN A 460 -11.48 2.30 -8.68
CA GLN A 460 -11.84 2.07 -10.08
C GLN A 460 -13.35 1.90 -10.28
N ALA A 461 -14.04 1.27 -9.32
CA ALA A 461 -15.49 1.06 -9.39
C ALA A 461 -16.30 2.35 -9.22
N TYR A 462 -15.69 3.38 -8.61
CA TYR A 462 -16.38 4.61 -8.23
C TYR A 462 -15.84 5.86 -8.93
N ALA A 463 -14.93 5.70 -9.90
CA ALA A 463 -14.28 6.84 -10.59
C ALA A 463 -15.30 7.79 -11.26
N ASP A 464 -16.32 7.25 -11.94
CA ASP A 464 -17.36 8.04 -12.57
C ASP A 464 -18.26 8.74 -11.53
N THR A 465 -18.51 8.10 -10.40
CA THR A 465 -19.29 8.66 -9.29
C THR A 465 -18.56 9.82 -8.60
N ILE A 466 -17.26 9.70 -8.40
CA ILE A 466 -16.39 10.76 -7.86
C ILE A 466 -16.38 11.95 -8.81
N LYS A 467 -16.19 11.72 -10.11
CA LYS A 467 -16.23 12.74 -11.14
C LYS A 467 -17.59 13.45 -11.18
N PHE A 468 -18.69 12.67 -11.12
CA PHE A 468 -20.04 13.21 -11.07
C PHE A 468 -20.25 14.19 -9.91
N SER A 469 -19.75 13.88 -8.71
CA SER A 469 -19.86 14.77 -7.54
C SER A 469 -19.21 16.12 -7.80
N LYS A 470 -17.98 16.12 -8.34
CA LYS A 470 -17.25 17.35 -8.66
C LYS A 470 -17.97 18.19 -9.73
N GLU A 471 -18.43 17.54 -10.80
CA GLU A 471 -19.07 18.24 -11.93
C GLU A 471 -20.48 18.76 -11.62
N ASN A 472 -21.27 18.04 -10.80
CA ASN A 472 -22.68 18.37 -10.57
C ASN A 472 -22.95 19.03 -9.22
N TYR A 473 -22.16 18.70 -8.19
CA TYR A 473 -22.33 19.28 -6.85
C TYR A 473 -21.24 20.28 -6.48
N GLY A 474 -20.16 20.37 -7.27
CA GLY A 474 -19.02 21.22 -6.95
C GLY A 474 -18.24 20.74 -5.72
N VAL A 475 -18.49 19.51 -5.24
CA VAL A 475 -17.85 18.93 -4.06
C VAL A 475 -16.81 17.90 -4.50
N GLU A 476 -15.60 18.08 -4.02
CA GLU A 476 -14.50 17.17 -4.27
C GLU A 476 -14.56 15.98 -3.31
N ILE A 477 -14.64 14.77 -3.87
CA ILE A 477 -14.53 13.51 -3.12
C ILE A 477 -13.17 12.91 -3.46
N ILE A 478 -12.31 12.77 -2.45
CA ILE A 478 -10.94 12.29 -2.63
C ILE A 478 -10.76 10.97 -1.91
N PRO A 479 -10.43 9.89 -2.65
CA PRO A 479 -10.20 8.58 -2.06
C PRO A 479 -8.83 8.47 -1.38
N PHE A 480 -8.78 7.71 -0.28
CA PHE A 480 -7.55 7.31 0.39
C PHE A 480 -7.62 5.84 0.81
N GLY A 481 -6.49 5.26 1.20
CA GLY A 481 -6.43 3.88 1.68
C GLY A 481 -6.61 2.83 0.59
N GLU A 482 -6.40 3.17 -0.68
CA GLU A 482 -6.48 2.23 -1.79
C GLU A 482 -5.51 1.06 -1.61
N ARG A 483 -6.03 -0.15 -1.75
CA ARG A 483 -5.26 -1.39 -1.55
C ARG A 483 -3.94 -1.39 -2.33
N GLU A 484 -3.95 -0.96 -3.57
CA GLU A 484 -2.78 -0.97 -4.43
C GLU A 484 -1.71 0.03 -4.02
N LYS A 485 -2.11 1.13 -3.40
CA LYS A 485 -1.22 2.17 -2.89
C LYS A 485 -0.66 1.85 -1.51
N ILE A 486 -1.46 1.23 -0.62
CA ILE A 486 -1.03 0.99 0.77
C ILE A 486 -0.27 -0.32 0.98
N TRP A 487 -0.64 -1.41 0.27
CA TRP A 487 0.01 -2.72 0.41
C TRP A 487 1.25 -2.84 -0.47
N THR A 488 2.20 -1.92 -0.30
CA THR A 488 3.48 -1.92 -0.99
C THR A 488 4.61 -2.32 -0.06
N TYR A 489 5.73 -2.77 -0.62
CA TYR A 489 6.92 -3.12 0.16
C TYR A 489 7.37 -1.96 1.05
N ASP A 490 7.47 -0.76 0.47
CA ASP A 490 8.00 0.41 1.17
C ASP A 490 7.07 0.85 2.31
N ASN A 491 5.74 0.75 2.14
CA ASN A 491 4.79 1.05 3.20
C ASN A 491 4.80 0.01 4.33
N ILE A 492 4.87 -1.28 3.98
CA ILE A 492 4.87 -2.37 4.96
C ILE A 492 6.17 -2.39 5.76
N THR A 493 7.31 -2.11 5.12
CA THR A 493 8.62 -2.16 5.79
C THR A 493 9.09 -0.81 6.33
N GLY A 494 8.33 0.27 6.08
CA GLY A 494 8.69 1.61 6.51
C GLY A 494 9.95 2.18 5.83
N GLY A 495 10.33 1.66 4.64
CA GLY A 495 11.62 1.94 4.00
C GLY A 495 11.94 3.41 3.81
N ASP A 496 11.05 4.20 3.19
CA ASP A 496 11.27 5.64 2.97
C ASP A 496 11.05 6.45 4.25
N THR A 497 10.04 6.11 5.02
CA THR A 497 9.70 6.80 6.28
C THR A 497 10.78 6.62 7.34
N ALA A 498 11.38 5.44 7.45
CA ALA A 498 12.50 5.21 8.35
C ALA A 498 13.74 6.03 7.96
N LYS A 499 13.96 6.28 6.66
CA LYS A 499 15.05 7.12 6.17
C LYS A 499 14.89 8.57 6.65
N TYR A 500 13.70 9.15 6.50
CA TYR A 500 13.42 10.51 6.95
C TYR A 500 13.45 10.63 8.49
N ALA A 501 12.91 9.65 9.22
CA ALA A 501 13.00 9.61 10.67
C ALA A 501 14.45 9.67 11.18
N ARG A 502 15.37 8.99 10.50
CA ARG A 502 16.80 9.05 10.81
C ARG A 502 17.38 10.45 10.60
N VAL A 503 17.06 11.09 9.48
CA VAL A 503 17.55 12.45 9.20
C VAL A 503 17.09 13.46 10.26
N PHE A 504 15.83 13.36 10.72
CA PHE A 504 15.32 14.21 11.81
C PHE A 504 15.99 13.91 13.12
N TYR A 505 16.16 12.64 13.45
CA TYR A 505 16.83 12.23 14.66
C TYR A 505 18.30 12.71 14.69
N ASP A 506 19.01 12.57 13.59
CA ASP A 506 20.40 13.00 13.46
C ASP A 506 20.51 14.54 13.56
N GLY A 507 19.60 15.28 12.94
CA GLY A 507 19.50 16.73 13.05
C GLY A 507 19.23 17.18 14.50
N TYR A 508 18.33 16.49 15.18
CA TYR A 508 17.97 16.78 16.56
C TYR A 508 19.10 16.49 17.56
N THR A 509 19.79 15.36 17.41
CA THR A 509 20.91 14.99 18.29
C THR A 509 22.15 15.85 18.06
N ALA A 510 22.45 16.25 16.83
CA ALA A 510 23.55 17.14 16.50
C ALA A 510 23.40 18.52 17.17
N SER A 511 22.17 19.02 17.28
CA SER A 511 21.90 20.34 17.90
C SER A 511 21.88 20.34 19.43
N ALA A 512 21.67 19.17 20.04
CA ALA A 512 21.61 19.06 21.51
C ALA A 512 22.99 19.06 22.18
N GLY A 513 24.09 19.28 21.43
CA GLY A 513 25.47 19.27 21.97
C GLY A 513 25.91 17.92 22.56
N THR A 514 25.12 16.88 22.36
CA THR A 514 25.45 15.51 22.78
C THR A 514 26.41 14.88 21.80
N VAL A 515 27.32 14.02 22.28
CA VAL A 515 28.16 13.18 21.43
C VAL A 515 27.25 12.48 20.40
N PHE A 516 27.52 12.73 19.13
CA PHE A 516 26.74 12.11 18.05
C PHE A 516 26.84 10.60 18.16
N VAL A 517 25.74 9.98 18.53
CA VAL A 517 25.57 8.52 18.49
C VAL A 517 24.60 8.24 17.37
N SER A 518 25.01 7.44 16.40
CA SER A 518 24.14 7.09 15.28
C SER A 518 22.85 6.47 15.80
N TRP A 519 21.77 6.63 15.05
CA TRP A 519 20.48 6.02 15.40
C TRP A 519 20.64 4.50 15.62
N GLU A 520 21.40 3.83 14.76
CA GLU A 520 21.67 2.40 14.85
C GLU A 520 22.39 2.02 16.16
N ASP A 521 23.38 2.79 16.57
CA ASP A 521 24.14 2.49 17.78
C ASP A 521 23.30 2.77 19.03
N ARG A 522 22.48 3.81 19.01
CA ARG A 522 21.55 4.10 20.11
C ARG A 522 20.44 3.07 20.21
N ALA A 523 19.88 2.65 19.09
CA ALA A 523 18.90 1.57 19.05
C ALA A 523 19.47 0.25 19.57
N LYS A 524 20.71 -0.09 19.16
CA LYS A 524 21.43 -1.26 19.68
C LYS A 524 21.68 -1.16 21.18
N ALA A 525 22.12 0.00 21.67
CA ALA A 525 22.40 0.21 23.10
C ALA A 525 21.12 0.09 23.94
N ILE A 526 20.00 0.61 23.45
CA ILE A 526 18.69 0.47 24.13
C ILE A 526 18.23 -0.98 24.13
N LEU A 527 18.33 -1.68 23.02
CA LEU A 527 17.93 -3.08 22.90
C LEU A 527 18.84 -4.03 23.68
N ALA A 528 20.14 -3.69 23.85
CA ALA A 528 21.09 -4.49 24.60
C ALA A 528 21.02 -4.26 26.13
N SER A 529 20.28 -3.25 26.59
CA SER A 529 20.19 -2.93 28.01
C SER A 529 19.05 -3.69 28.68
N ASP A 530 19.39 -4.69 29.50
CA ASP A 530 18.41 -5.44 30.33
C ASP A 530 17.66 -4.54 31.34
N LYS A 531 18.15 -3.33 31.58
CA LYS A 531 17.54 -2.34 32.47
C LYS A 531 16.65 -1.34 31.77
N THR A 532 16.59 -1.37 30.43
CA THR A 532 15.73 -0.43 29.69
C THR A 532 14.29 -0.89 29.77
N PRO A 533 13.39 -0.10 30.37
CA PRO A 533 11.97 -0.44 30.42
C PRO A 533 11.40 -0.65 29.02
N LEU A 534 10.52 -1.63 28.91
CA LEU A 534 9.88 -2.02 27.64
C LEU A 534 9.21 -0.84 26.94
N TRP A 535 8.55 0.05 27.70
CA TRP A 535 7.90 1.25 27.17
C TRP A 535 8.90 2.22 26.51
N LYS A 536 10.13 2.28 26.99
CA LYS A 536 11.16 3.17 26.41
C LYS A 536 11.65 2.65 25.06
N VAL A 537 11.67 1.34 24.89
CA VAL A 537 11.93 0.71 23.59
C VAL A 537 10.78 1.00 22.64
N GLN A 538 9.53 0.90 23.10
CA GLN A 538 8.34 1.27 22.31
C GLN A 538 8.39 2.73 21.89
N GLU A 539 8.73 3.63 22.81
CA GLU A 539 8.87 5.05 22.52
C GLU A 539 9.96 5.35 21.49
N LEU A 540 11.11 4.68 21.58
CA LEU A 540 12.17 4.83 20.60
C LEU A 540 11.66 4.40 19.21
N TRP A 541 11.03 3.23 19.11
CA TRP A 541 10.46 2.76 17.85
C TRP A 541 9.33 3.65 17.34
N ARG A 542 8.51 4.19 18.24
CA ARG A 542 7.42 5.09 17.91
C ARG A 542 7.94 6.48 17.47
N LYS A 543 8.93 7.03 18.14
CA LYS A 543 9.58 8.30 17.76
C LYS A 543 10.40 8.20 16.49
N THR A 544 10.97 7.04 16.21
CA THR A 544 11.77 6.78 15.01
C THR A 544 10.97 6.15 13.88
N SER A 545 9.76 5.64 14.17
CA SER A 545 8.89 5.05 13.17
C SER A 545 8.11 6.10 12.41
N GLN A 546 7.68 5.69 11.30
CA GLN A 546 6.81 6.16 10.22
C GLN A 546 6.12 7.51 10.38
N ASP A 547 5.60 7.85 11.56
CA ASP A 547 4.68 8.97 11.72
C ASP A 547 5.38 10.32 11.84
N TYR A 548 6.61 10.33 12.32
CA TYR A 548 7.31 11.55 12.70
C TYR A 548 7.92 12.30 11.52
N SER A 549 8.52 11.61 10.57
CA SER A 549 9.35 12.21 9.54
C SER A 549 8.63 12.57 8.26
N ASP A 550 7.78 11.67 7.78
CA ASP A 550 7.04 11.86 6.53
C ASP A 550 6.00 12.99 6.70
N TYR A 551 5.41 13.05 7.86
CA TYR A 551 4.51 14.10 8.31
C TYR A 551 5.14 15.49 8.22
N PHE A 552 6.33 15.65 8.79
CA PHE A 552 7.00 16.92 8.88
C PHE A 552 7.36 17.50 7.54
N HIS A 553 8.03 16.71 6.75
CA HIS A 553 8.47 17.11 5.44
C HIS A 553 7.30 17.60 4.57
N ARG A 554 6.19 16.88 4.59
CA ARG A 554 5.01 17.23 3.77
C ARG A 554 4.21 18.37 4.38
N LYS A 555 3.95 18.35 5.68
CA LYS A 555 3.19 19.41 6.34
C LYS A 555 3.91 20.73 6.30
N VAL A 556 5.20 20.79 6.61
CA VAL A 556 5.96 22.06 6.59
C VAL A 556 6.07 22.61 5.17
N LYS A 557 6.36 21.79 4.18
CA LYS A 557 6.36 22.23 2.79
C LYS A 557 4.99 22.72 2.32
N SER A 558 3.94 21.97 2.64
CA SER A 558 2.57 22.38 2.30
C SER A 558 2.17 23.66 3.04
N GLN A 559 2.44 23.75 4.33
CA GLN A 559 2.16 24.98 5.09
C GLN A 559 2.95 26.18 4.58
N LEU A 560 4.21 26.00 4.21
CA LEU A 560 5.00 27.06 3.60
C LEU A 560 4.42 27.54 2.29
N SER A 561 4.14 26.61 1.37
CA SER A 561 3.55 26.93 0.08
C SER A 561 2.19 27.61 0.26
N ASP A 562 1.35 27.08 1.14
CA ASP A 562 -0.03 27.55 1.30
C ASP A 562 -0.15 28.76 2.24
N LEU A 563 0.70 28.89 3.26
CA LEU A 563 0.65 29.98 4.22
C LEU A 563 1.49 31.20 3.83
N PHE A 564 2.60 31.02 3.13
CA PHE A 564 3.56 32.10 2.85
C PHE A 564 3.84 32.31 1.35
N GLY A 565 3.50 31.36 0.50
CA GLY A 565 3.79 31.39 -0.92
C GLY A 565 5.26 31.07 -1.26
N PRO A 566 5.58 30.98 -2.56
CA PRO A 566 6.85 30.46 -3.05
C PRO A 566 8.08 31.34 -2.80
N LYS A 567 7.90 32.61 -2.46
CA LYS A 567 9.03 33.54 -2.29
C LYS A 567 9.97 33.19 -1.13
N TYR A 568 9.55 32.31 -0.26
CA TYR A 568 10.33 31.85 0.90
C TYR A 568 11.13 30.57 0.64
N GLU A 569 11.10 30.07 -0.58
CA GLU A 569 11.99 28.97 -0.96
C GLU A 569 13.45 29.43 -0.88
N GLY A 570 14.25 28.74 -0.05
CA GLY A 570 15.69 29.02 0.13
C GLY A 570 16.09 29.80 1.36
N VAL A 571 15.18 30.50 2.04
CA VAL A 571 15.45 31.28 3.26
C VAL A 571 15.99 30.42 4.41
N TRP A 572 15.74 29.12 4.35
CA TRP A 572 16.03 28.15 5.38
C TRP A 572 17.50 27.73 5.50
N ASN A 573 18.31 28.07 4.53
CA ASN A 573 19.73 27.68 4.52
C ASN A 573 20.52 28.36 5.64
N ASP A 574 20.07 29.50 6.09
CA ASP A 574 20.76 30.38 7.04
C ASP A 574 20.30 30.21 8.48
N ILE A 575 19.35 29.29 8.77
CA ILE A 575 18.93 29.01 10.14
C ILE A 575 20.07 28.32 10.91
N PRO A 576 20.51 28.88 12.09
CA PRO A 576 21.56 28.31 12.89
C PRO A 576 21.32 26.86 13.33
N VAL A 577 22.39 26.10 13.52
CA VAL A 577 22.31 24.67 13.91
C VAL A 577 22.22 24.51 15.42
N THR A 578 22.81 25.43 16.18
CA THR A 578 22.93 25.31 17.65
C THR A 578 22.16 26.42 18.35
N TYR A 579 21.73 26.15 19.59
CA TYR A 579 21.07 27.13 20.44
C TYR A 579 21.98 28.32 20.80
N GLU A 580 23.29 28.09 20.83
CA GLU A 580 24.29 29.13 21.14
C GLU A 580 24.42 30.15 19.99
N ASP A 581 24.11 29.75 18.78
CA ASP A 581 24.04 30.61 17.60
C ASP A 581 22.72 31.41 17.56
N LYS A 582 22.26 31.89 18.72
CA LYS A 582 20.94 32.52 18.94
C LYS A 582 20.60 33.70 18.02
N HIS A 583 21.61 34.29 17.45
CA HIS A 583 21.37 35.39 16.56
C HIS A 583 21.13 34.90 15.16
N TYR A 584 19.88 34.82 14.78
CA TYR A 584 19.43 34.82 13.39
C TYR A 584 19.90 36.11 12.71
N SER A 585 21.13 36.52 13.00
CA SER A 585 21.75 37.79 12.64
C SER A 585 21.98 37.84 11.12
N GLY A 586 20.97 38.18 10.41
CA GLY A 586 20.96 38.25 8.95
C GLY A 586 19.62 38.02 8.33
N SER A 587 18.65 37.44 9.08
CA SER A 587 17.27 37.37 8.61
C SER A 587 16.59 38.75 8.79
N ASP A 588 15.91 39.19 7.74
CA ASP A 588 15.04 40.36 7.86
C ASP A 588 13.86 40.03 8.83
N PRO A 589 13.25 41.08 9.44
CA PRO A 589 12.15 40.90 10.38
C PRO A 589 10.95 40.10 9.83
N GLU A 590 10.77 40.05 8.53
CA GLU A 590 9.72 39.32 7.86
C GLU A 590 10.01 37.82 7.87
N THR A 591 11.26 37.45 7.62
CA THR A 591 11.75 36.09 7.70
C THR A 591 11.66 35.55 9.13
N GLU A 592 12.05 36.33 10.14
CA GLU A 592 11.92 35.93 11.56
C GLU A 592 10.46 35.65 11.92
N LYS A 593 9.56 36.50 11.47
CA LYS A 593 8.11 36.32 11.70
C LYS A 593 7.59 35.04 11.06
N VAL A 594 8.00 34.73 9.84
CA VAL A 594 7.64 33.48 9.15
C VAL A 594 8.12 32.26 9.95
N LEU A 595 9.38 32.27 10.34
CA LEU A 595 9.98 31.19 11.09
C LEU A 595 9.32 30.99 12.45
N GLU A 596 8.96 32.08 13.14
CA GLU A 596 8.25 32.01 14.40
C GLU A 596 6.87 31.35 14.26
N TYR A 597 6.07 31.72 13.25
CA TYR A 597 4.79 31.06 13.00
C TYR A 597 4.96 29.59 12.66
N LEU A 598 6.00 29.21 11.94
CA LEU A 598 6.32 27.81 11.66
C LEU A 598 6.74 27.04 12.92
N ALA A 599 7.56 27.63 13.77
CA ALA A 599 7.97 27.02 15.04
C ALA A 599 6.78 26.83 15.98
N ILE A 600 5.86 27.80 16.05
CA ILE A 600 4.63 27.67 16.81
C ILE A 600 3.77 26.54 16.21
N GLY A 601 3.61 26.49 14.89
CA GLY A 601 2.91 25.43 14.21
C GLY A 601 3.51 24.04 14.45
N GLU A 602 4.85 23.97 14.54
CA GLU A 602 5.55 22.75 14.93
C GLU A 602 5.24 22.35 16.35
N HIS A 603 5.31 23.28 17.27
CA HIS A 603 4.98 23.00 18.66
C HIS A 603 3.56 22.45 18.81
N LEU A 604 2.57 23.07 18.17
CA LEU A 604 1.19 22.59 18.18
C LEU A 604 1.07 21.16 17.62
N ARG A 605 1.80 20.85 16.58
CA ARG A 605 1.85 19.51 16.02
C ARG A 605 2.54 18.53 16.99
N TRP A 606 3.67 18.90 17.56
CA TRP A 606 4.40 18.10 18.52
C TRP A 606 3.52 17.80 19.75
N GLU A 607 2.84 18.82 20.26
CA GLU A 607 1.87 18.68 21.33
C GLU A 607 0.76 17.70 20.96
N ALA A 608 0.14 17.86 19.77
CA ALA A 608 -0.91 16.98 19.28
C ALA A 608 -0.45 15.52 19.16
N SER A 609 0.75 15.30 18.62
CA SER A 609 1.35 13.96 18.49
C SER A 609 1.61 13.31 19.85
N HIS A 610 2.12 14.06 20.82
CA HIS A 610 2.35 13.56 22.19
C HIS A 610 1.02 13.25 22.90
N ARG A 611 0.01 14.10 22.74
CA ARG A 611 -1.34 13.86 23.29
C ARG A 611 -1.96 12.60 22.67
N ALA A 612 -1.84 12.39 21.36
CA ALA A 612 -2.24 11.17 20.68
C ALA A 612 -1.50 9.94 21.22
N ALA A 613 -0.22 10.10 21.58
CA ALA A 613 0.58 9.08 22.24
C ALA A 613 0.20 8.83 23.72
N GLY A 614 -0.79 9.56 24.25
CA GLY A 614 -1.27 9.44 25.63
C GLY A 614 -0.50 10.27 26.67
N TYR A 615 0.38 11.17 26.23
CA TYR A 615 1.07 12.08 27.14
C TYR A 615 0.16 13.16 27.70
N ARG A 616 0.41 13.56 28.93
CA ARG A 616 -0.31 14.60 29.67
C ARG A 616 0.66 15.67 30.18
N PRO A 617 0.21 16.94 30.33
CA PRO A 617 1.05 17.98 30.92
C PRO A 617 1.33 17.69 32.39
N GLY A 618 2.50 18.10 32.86
CA GLY A 618 2.87 18.00 34.27
C GLY A 618 4.06 18.86 34.65
N LYS A 619 4.26 19.06 35.95
CA LYS A 619 5.32 19.92 36.48
C LYS A 619 6.71 19.32 36.36
N ALA A 620 6.81 18.00 36.24
CA ALA A 620 8.08 17.28 36.09
C ALA A 620 7.91 16.20 35.01
N LYS A 621 8.92 16.03 34.17
CA LYS A 621 8.94 15.03 33.12
C LYS A 621 9.01 13.63 33.74
N ALA A 622 8.09 12.75 33.36
CA ALA A 622 8.02 11.35 33.78
C ALA A 622 7.58 10.50 32.58
N GLU A 623 8.56 10.04 31.83
CA GLU A 623 8.36 9.26 30.59
C GLU A 623 7.60 7.95 30.84
N ASP A 624 7.89 7.27 31.97
CA ASP A 624 7.23 6.05 32.43
C ASP A 624 5.72 6.23 32.67
N ARG A 625 5.30 7.43 33.00
CA ARG A 625 3.90 7.82 33.27
C ARG A 625 3.32 8.69 32.17
N LYS A 626 4.01 8.84 31.06
CA LYS A 626 3.63 9.69 29.93
C LYS A 626 3.29 11.12 30.35
N ILE A 627 4.17 11.74 31.17
CA ILE A 627 4.07 13.14 31.59
C ILE A 627 5.18 13.94 30.96
N HIS A 628 4.84 15.07 30.32
CA HIS A 628 5.82 15.97 29.72
C HIS A 628 5.59 17.41 30.16
N THR A 629 6.66 18.14 30.46
CA THR A 629 6.64 19.53 30.94
C THR A 629 6.31 20.53 29.85
N ASP A 630 6.63 20.21 28.61
CA ASP A 630 6.51 21.11 27.46
C ASP A 630 5.17 20.98 26.72
N LEU A 631 4.20 20.21 27.27
CA LEU A 631 2.80 20.21 26.81
C LEU A 631 2.06 21.45 27.33
N VAL A 632 2.58 22.62 26.98
CA VAL A 632 2.10 23.94 27.39
C VAL A 632 2.12 24.87 26.18
N PRO A 633 1.41 26.02 26.20
CA PRO A 633 1.46 26.99 25.11
C PRO A 633 2.90 27.40 24.77
N TYR A 634 3.18 27.64 23.51
CA TYR A 634 4.53 27.95 22.98
C TYR A 634 5.21 29.12 23.71
N GLU A 635 4.45 30.16 24.04
CA GLU A 635 4.96 31.31 24.80
C GLU A 635 5.47 30.98 26.18
N SER A 636 4.99 29.87 26.76
CA SER A 636 5.39 29.37 28.10
C SER A 636 6.61 28.47 28.06
N LEU A 637 7.10 28.10 26.89
CA LEU A 637 8.28 27.27 26.73
C LEU A 637 9.55 28.01 27.09
N SER A 638 10.54 27.26 27.57
CA SER A 638 11.91 27.75 27.70
C SER A 638 12.49 28.04 26.31
N GLU A 639 13.46 28.96 26.22
CA GLU A 639 14.15 29.25 24.96
C GLU A 639 14.82 28.01 24.35
N VAL A 640 15.31 27.11 25.20
CA VAL A 640 15.87 25.82 24.76
C VAL A 640 14.79 24.95 24.11
N SER A 641 13.59 24.86 24.71
CA SER A 641 12.49 24.07 24.16
C SER A 641 11.99 24.66 22.84
N LYS A 642 11.87 25.98 22.73
CA LYS A 642 11.53 26.68 21.47
C LYS A 642 12.54 26.39 20.37
N HIS A 643 13.83 26.35 20.73
CA HIS A 643 14.87 26.05 19.75
C HIS A 643 14.75 24.65 19.15
N TYR A 644 14.25 23.67 19.88
CA TYR A 644 13.99 22.34 19.32
C TYR A 644 12.96 22.38 18.19
N ASP A 645 11.90 23.17 18.31
CA ASP A 645 10.89 23.35 17.25
C ASP A 645 11.50 23.99 16.00
N TRP A 646 12.38 24.99 16.19
CA TRP A 646 13.12 25.62 15.10
C TRP A 646 14.03 24.64 14.35
N ILE A 647 14.71 23.72 15.06
CA ILE A 647 15.58 22.71 14.46
C ILE A 647 14.77 21.78 13.58
N VAL A 648 13.60 21.35 14.04
CA VAL A 648 12.74 20.46 13.30
C VAL A 648 12.25 21.13 12.02
N VAL A 649 11.78 22.37 12.10
CA VAL A 649 11.40 23.20 10.93
C VAL A 649 12.56 23.25 9.93
N ARG A 650 13.74 23.65 10.40
CA ARG A 650 14.94 23.74 9.56
C ARG A 650 15.32 22.42 8.90
N THR A 651 15.29 21.32 9.65
CA THR A 651 15.61 19.99 9.12
C THR A 651 14.62 19.59 8.03
N SER A 652 13.32 19.84 8.26
CA SER A 652 12.26 19.56 7.29
C SER A 652 12.48 20.28 5.95
N LEU A 653 12.94 21.51 6.01
CA LEU A 653 13.15 22.36 4.84
C LEU A 653 14.39 21.99 4.02
N LYS A 654 15.35 21.30 4.63
CA LYS A 654 16.57 20.80 3.98
C LYS A 654 16.42 19.43 3.31
N ILE A 655 15.37 18.70 3.64
CA ILE A 655 15.10 17.40 3.00
C ILE A 655 14.57 17.64 1.58
N LYS A 656 15.32 17.16 0.58
CA LYS A 656 14.97 17.25 -0.83
C LYS A 656 14.04 16.12 -1.26
#